data_2d5839fcf837ac2b1165c90200696982
#
_entry.id   2d5839fcf837ac2b1165c90200696982
#
_cell.length_a   1.000
_cell.length_b   1.000
_cell.length_c   1.000
_cell.angle_alpha   90.00
_cell.angle_beta   90.00
_cell.angle_gamma   90.00
#
_symmetry.space_group_name_H-M   'P 1'
#
loop_
_entity.id
_entity.type
_entity.pdbx_description
1 polymer ?
#
loop_
_entity_poly.entity_id
_entity_poly.type
_entity_poly.pdbx_seq_one_letter_code
_entity_poly.pdbx_strand_id
1 'polypeptide(L)'
;MNYTDISHGLGVPFGGFGTGYFVFGRHGFVNFNVDGYPEQQQTAEYPHGTLWDYTAENPSCGPIALYADIDSVRWLLQKDSHPSIEGNPSVFVKNEVKMPYGKTVFLAGDIRIELLMYSSLKRFDLTRTSIPACVIEYTVTNTGCNSHTVSLGLAYDTDKYTAETKNNLLVLNEGNGGMAFGINKTNSQVLSAGETGNYVGAIGWYYPEFVTQGLARDDIILRHNSIKDYKETEHRKGYIRNYTLRYENAADVATDALLHYEEWKDDINAWHGAFSFPDETAKLLFGSYSSVITSSLYTTQGYYFEIEQPHGCLNTMDVSVYSTWLYMMNWPELEEIDLYQYIRTIPMEGETAGKVWHSLWADSAHYVEEAIFVIRVWRYVLWSGNRQILEDAWPVCKAALEYLYSTEGSGALIDNISGNQSYDAWKMPGICNYVNNQWLYALFSFERMSNQLGKEAIVLGKKVSELLPEALKQYNEALWDEKEGYWYAYKVTEKSNRLPFGNAVFSDQLFGFWAASLDPEAYGILSNEQCVRALKKIYVHNRVYVPNGDYYCWLNGALPEKEKTPSIEMNDGIYEHCGYHALCCWICAETGMASLMYRFGLPQTGEDVFYNVAKGIGNNHLAAGEYNRGVDENMKPETLRYEPGKDTPRFPAYPRYKCAWEHPIAILNLQADLDNIYLNPAKNVNIALSEIRMGSDVFSVTVEKNWDTCLVGGIEAKPVLKRNEGKHTVEFIKTK
;
A
#
# COMPACT_ATOMS: atom_id res chain seq x y z
N MET A 1 2.16 -13.23 15.68
CA MET A 1 2.13 -13.53 14.24
C MET A 1 3.08 -14.66 13.92
N ASN A 2 2.60 -15.69 13.23
CA ASN A 2 3.39 -16.83 12.78
C ASN A 2 3.96 -16.60 11.38
N TYR A 3 4.99 -17.38 11.01
CA TYR A 3 5.46 -17.42 9.63
C TYR A 3 4.40 -18.05 8.72
N THR A 4 4.28 -17.52 7.50
CA THR A 4 3.38 -18.02 6.44
C THR A 4 4.22 -18.76 5.41
N ASP A 5 3.81 -19.97 5.04
CA ASP A 5 4.45 -20.73 3.95
C ASP A 5 4.12 -20.09 2.60
N ILE A 6 5.18 -19.75 1.84
CA ILE A 6 5.11 -19.18 0.51
C ILE A 6 5.97 -19.97 -0.50
N SER A 7 6.13 -21.27 -0.25
CA SER A 7 7.03 -22.13 -1.03
C SER A 7 6.65 -22.22 -2.52
N HIS A 8 5.42 -21.86 -2.88
CA HIS A 8 4.98 -21.79 -4.27
C HIS A 8 5.30 -20.47 -4.96
N GLY A 9 5.54 -19.39 -4.19
CA GLY A 9 5.86 -18.06 -4.70
C GLY A 9 7.33 -17.91 -5.13
N LEU A 10 7.67 -16.75 -5.70
CA LEU A 10 9.05 -16.39 -6.07
C LEU A 10 9.93 -16.16 -4.84
N GLY A 11 9.42 -15.52 -3.81
CA GLY A 11 10.16 -15.20 -2.61
C GLY A 11 9.69 -13.95 -1.90
N VAL A 12 10.59 -13.38 -1.08
CA VAL A 12 10.35 -12.18 -0.26
C VAL A 12 11.16 -11.02 -0.83
N PRO A 13 10.60 -9.81 -0.98
CA PRO A 13 11.37 -8.63 -1.36
C PRO A 13 12.19 -8.12 -0.16
N PHE A 14 13.45 -7.74 -0.43
CA PHE A 14 14.38 -7.15 0.53
C PHE A 14 14.94 -5.85 0.01
N GLY A 15 14.94 -4.83 0.85
CA GLY A 15 15.39 -3.48 0.60
C GLY A 15 14.85 -2.52 1.63
N GLY A 16 15.45 -1.34 1.72
CA GLY A 16 14.94 -0.24 2.53
C GLY A 16 13.97 0.65 1.75
N PHE A 17 13.34 1.58 2.44
CA PHE A 17 12.49 2.59 1.82
C PHE A 17 13.29 3.44 0.81
N GLY A 18 12.86 3.44 -0.44
CA GLY A 18 13.49 4.24 -1.50
C GLY A 18 14.86 3.78 -1.98
N THR A 19 15.29 2.57 -1.66
CA THR A 19 16.67 2.11 -1.90
C THR A 19 16.84 1.20 -3.12
N GLY A 20 15.73 0.76 -3.73
CA GLY A 20 15.72 -0.40 -4.61
C GLY A 20 15.65 -1.70 -3.81
N TYR A 21 15.52 -2.83 -4.51
CA TYR A 21 15.24 -4.13 -3.88
C TYR A 21 15.63 -5.30 -4.78
N PHE A 22 15.64 -6.48 -4.18
CA PHE A 22 15.61 -7.77 -4.88
C PHE A 22 14.62 -8.71 -4.17
N VAL A 23 14.18 -9.74 -4.86
CA VAL A 23 13.38 -10.82 -4.29
C VAL A 23 14.27 -12.04 -4.10
N PHE A 24 14.17 -12.72 -2.95
CA PHE A 24 14.89 -13.96 -2.67
C PHE A 24 13.94 -15.08 -2.25
N GLY A 25 14.13 -16.27 -2.83
CA GLY A 25 13.34 -17.45 -2.52
C GLY A 25 13.88 -18.73 -3.15
N ARG A 26 12.96 -19.61 -3.59
CA ARG A 26 13.32 -20.92 -4.16
C ARG A 26 14.26 -20.84 -5.38
N HIS A 27 14.20 -19.76 -6.14
CA HIS A 27 15.02 -19.53 -7.34
C HIS A 27 16.30 -18.71 -7.07
N GLY A 28 16.65 -18.48 -5.78
CA GLY A 28 17.71 -17.54 -5.41
C GLY A 28 17.26 -16.10 -5.55
N PHE A 29 18.15 -15.24 -6.07
CA PHE A 29 17.85 -13.84 -6.34
C PHE A 29 17.11 -13.70 -7.68
N VAL A 30 15.95 -13.03 -7.61
CA VAL A 30 15.12 -12.70 -8.78
C VAL A 30 14.60 -11.27 -8.63
N ASN A 31 14.03 -10.69 -9.69
CA ASN A 31 13.51 -9.33 -9.69
C ASN A 31 14.50 -8.33 -9.07
N PHE A 32 15.68 -8.27 -9.67
CA PHE A 32 16.82 -7.55 -9.15
C PHE A 32 16.79 -6.09 -9.60
N ASN A 33 16.28 -5.19 -8.73
CA ASN A 33 16.04 -3.77 -9.00
C ASN A 33 16.81 -2.85 -8.04
N VAL A 34 18.04 -3.20 -7.68
CA VAL A 34 18.88 -2.39 -6.76
C VAL A 34 19.50 -1.18 -7.44
N ASP A 35 19.70 -1.24 -8.75
CA ASP A 35 20.42 -0.29 -9.61
C ASP A 35 19.52 0.75 -10.28
N GLY A 36 18.21 0.57 -10.33
CA GLY A 36 17.40 1.46 -11.12
C GLY A 36 15.95 1.64 -10.67
N TYR A 37 15.32 2.58 -11.32
CA TYR A 37 13.90 2.66 -11.49
C TYR A 37 13.51 1.61 -12.53
N PRO A 38 12.46 0.82 -12.33
CA PRO A 38 12.08 -0.20 -13.28
C PRO A 38 11.54 0.43 -14.59
N GLU A 39 12.45 0.97 -15.40
CA GLU A 39 12.12 1.61 -16.69
C GLU A 39 11.45 0.65 -17.68
N GLN A 40 11.75 -0.63 -17.58
CA GLN A 40 11.22 -1.65 -18.48
C GLN A 40 9.71 -1.82 -18.41
N GLN A 41 9.06 -1.24 -17.40
CA GLN A 41 7.61 -1.27 -17.26
C GLN A 41 6.87 -0.20 -18.07
N GLN A 42 7.59 0.78 -18.60
CA GLN A 42 6.99 1.88 -19.39
C GLN A 42 6.82 1.57 -20.88
N THR A 43 7.31 0.44 -21.37
CA THR A 43 7.09 0.08 -22.78
C THR A 43 5.67 -0.41 -23.00
N ALA A 44 5.00 0.17 -23.98
CA ALA A 44 3.57 0.07 -24.30
C ALA A 44 3.05 -1.34 -24.66
N GLU A 45 3.89 -2.34 -24.68
CA GLU A 45 3.51 -3.73 -24.74
C GLU A 45 3.67 -4.26 -23.32
N TYR A 46 2.55 -4.35 -22.59
CA TYR A 46 2.47 -5.09 -21.34
C TYR A 46 2.98 -6.52 -21.58
N PRO A 47 4.19 -6.87 -21.23
CA PRO A 47 4.47 -8.25 -21.02
C PRO A 47 3.81 -8.55 -19.67
N HIS A 48 2.57 -9.00 -19.72
CA HIS A 48 1.95 -9.71 -18.62
C HIS A 48 2.97 -10.74 -18.18
N GLY A 49 3.65 -10.55 -17.04
CA GLY A 49 4.52 -11.57 -16.49
C GLY A 49 5.96 -11.23 -16.18
N THR A 50 6.52 -10.07 -16.51
CA THR A 50 7.99 -9.92 -16.42
C THR A 50 8.53 -9.48 -15.05
N LEU A 51 7.74 -8.87 -14.16
CA LEU A 51 8.22 -8.52 -12.81
C LEU A 51 7.53 -9.31 -11.70
N TRP A 52 6.32 -9.73 -11.92
CA TRP A 52 5.44 -10.27 -10.89
C TRP A 52 4.81 -11.59 -11.26
N ASP A 53 5.31 -12.27 -12.28
CA ASP A 53 4.86 -13.61 -12.58
C ASP A 53 5.37 -14.57 -11.50
N TYR A 54 4.59 -14.64 -10.41
CA TYR A 54 4.81 -15.61 -9.34
C TYR A 54 4.66 -17.05 -9.82
N THR A 55 4.14 -17.23 -11.01
CA THR A 55 4.00 -18.54 -11.68
C THR A 55 5.10 -18.81 -12.68
N ALA A 56 6.00 -17.84 -12.94
CA ALA A 56 7.09 -18.07 -13.88
C ALA A 56 7.89 -19.32 -13.48
N GLU A 57 7.82 -20.34 -14.31
CA GLU A 57 8.61 -21.55 -14.10
C GLU A 57 10.12 -21.25 -14.17
N ASN A 58 10.50 -20.17 -14.86
CA ASN A 58 11.88 -19.71 -15.02
C ASN A 58 11.96 -18.18 -14.89
N PRO A 59 11.94 -17.62 -13.68
CA PRO A 59 12.13 -16.18 -13.49
C PRO A 59 13.54 -15.77 -13.91
N SER A 60 13.71 -14.52 -14.33
CA SER A 60 15.02 -13.95 -14.61
C SER A 60 15.88 -14.00 -13.35
N CYS A 61 16.98 -14.77 -13.41
CA CYS A 61 17.95 -14.83 -12.32
C CYS A 61 18.66 -13.48 -12.15
N GLY A 62 18.87 -13.07 -10.90
CA GLY A 62 19.72 -11.93 -10.59
C GLY A 62 21.21 -12.24 -10.92
N PRO A 63 22.06 -11.21 -10.94
CA PRO A 63 23.48 -11.37 -11.32
C PRO A 63 24.37 -11.88 -10.18
N ILE A 64 23.79 -12.34 -9.09
CA ILE A 64 24.48 -12.87 -7.91
C ILE A 64 23.78 -14.13 -7.39
N ALA A 65 24.54 -15.01 -6.72
CA ALA A 65 24.00 -16.19 -6.05
C ALA A 65 24.71 -16.44 -4.72
N LEU A 66 23.94 -16.76 -3.66
CA LEU A 66 24.51 -17.30 -2.44
C LEU A 66 24.96 -18.74 -2.69
N TYR A 67 26.07 -19.15 -2.09
CA TYR A 67 26.56 -20.52 -2.20
C TYR A 67 27.07 -21.08 -0.88
N ALA A 68 27.15 -22.42 -0.82
CA ALA A 68 27.90 -23.18 0.15
C ALA A 68 28.89 -24.10 -0.61
N ASP A 69 30.16 -23.98 -0.32
CA ASP A 69 31.19 -24.98 -0.73
C ASP A 69 31.26 -26.04 0.36
N ILE A 70 30.93 -27.29 0.02
CA ILE A 70 30.95 -28.45 0.91
C ILE A 70 31.99 -29.43 0.38
N ASP A 71 33.06 -29.66 1.15
CA ASP A 71 34.22 -30.48 0.77
C ASP A 71 34.73 -30.14 -0.65
N SER A 72 34.80 -28.85 -0.98
CA SER A 72 35.21 -28.28 -2.29
C SER A 72 34.21 -28.44 -3.43
N VAL A 73 32.97 -28.88 -3.17
CA VAL A 73 31.86 -28.88 -4.13
C VAL A 73 30.97 -27.67 -3.88
N ARG A 74 30.81 -26.83 -4.90
CA ARG A 74 29.94 -25.64 -4.80
C ARG A 74 28.48 -25.97 -5.01
N TRP A 75 27.65 -25.55 -4.07
CA TRP A 75 26.19 -25.62 -4.09
C TRP A 75 25.60 -24.21 -4.07
N LEU A 76 24.89 -23.84 -5.13
CA LEU A 76 24.14 -22.59 -5.18
C LEU A 76 22.85 -22.74 -4.35
N LEU A 77 22.54 -21.74 -3.52
CA LEU A 77 21.33 -21.75 -2.67
C LEU A 77 20.10 -21.32 -3.48
N GLN A 78 19.77 -22.16 -4.47
CA GLN A 78 18.64 -22.05 -5.36
C GLN A 78 18.31 -23.43 -5.97
N LYS A 79 17.05 -23.63 -6.38
CA LYS A 79 16.60 -24.94 -6.89
C LYS A 79 17.02 -25.25 -8.34
N ASP A 80 17.36 -24.21 -9.10
CA ASP A 80 17.70 -24.33 -10.52
C ASP A 80 19.17 -23.95 -10.77
N SER A 81 19.73 -24.40 -11.89
CA SER A 81 21.07 -23.95 -12.32
C SER A 81 21.05 -22.47 -12.67
N HIS A 82 22.11 -21.75 -12.31
CA HIS A 82 22.26 -20.35 -12.69
C HIS A 82 22.83 -20.23 -14.12
N PRO A 83 22.32 -19.31 -14.96
CA PRO A 83 22.77 -19.21 -16.35
C PRO A 83 24.23 -18.77 -16.52
N SER A 84 24.75 -17.93 -15.59
CA SER A 84 26.09 -17.31 -15.67
C SER A 84 27.03 -17.67 -14.51
N ILE A 85 26.55 -18.41 -13.50
CA ILE A 85 27.34 -18.74 -12.30
C ILE A 85 27.43 -20.23 -12.14
N GLU A 86 28.68 -20.76 -12.03
CA GLU A 86 28.94 -22.18 -11.88
C GLU A 86 28.67 -22.69 -10.46
N GLY A 87 27.99 -23.83 -10.36
CA GLY A 87 27.68 -24.53 -9.12
C GLY A 87 26.47 -25.47 -9.29
N ASN A 88 26.35 -26.44 -8.41
CA ASN A 88 25.21 -27.36 -8.38
C ASN A 88 24.02 -26.66 -7.74
N PRO A 89 22.80 -26.83 -8.25
CA PRO A 89 21.62 -26.36 -7.57
C PRO A 89 21.38 -27.15 -6.28
N SER A 90 20.90 -26.48 -5.25
CA SER A 90 20.50 -27.12 -3.99
C SER A 90 19.05 -27.61 -4.04
N VAL A 91 18.71 -28.59 -3.20
CA VAL A 91 17.32 -29.01 -3.04
C VAL A 91 16.58 -27.99 -2.20
N PHE A 92 15.60 -27.34 -2.81
CA PHE A 92 14.72 -26.42 -2.09
C PHE A 92 13.77 -27.21 -1.17
N VAL A 93 13.62 -26.75 0.09
CA VAL A 93 12.76 -27.38 1.10
C VAL A 93 11.51 -26.57 1.34
N LYS A 94 11.67 -25.28 1.72
CA LYS A 94 10.54 -24.37 1.98
C LYS A 94 10.97 -22.91 1.95
N ASN A 95 9.97 -22.05 1.79
CA ASN A 95 10.07 -20.61 1.94
C ASN A 95 8.92 -20.08 2.82
N GLU A 96 9.25 -19.30 3.83
CA GLU A 96 8.30 -18.75 4.79
C GLU A 96 8.52 -17.25 4.97
N VAL A 97 7.46 -16.52 5.24
CA VAL A 97 7.52 -15.08 5.47
C VAL A 97 6.83 -14.67 6.75
N LYS A 98 7.40 -13.66 7.37
CA LYS A 98 6.81 -12.81 8.40
C LYS A 98 7.34 -11.39 8.17
N MET A 99 6.77 -10.67 7.19
CA MET A 99 7.34 -9.39 6.75
C MET A 99 7.84 -8.51 7.90
N PRO A 100 9.06 -7.94 7.78
CA PRO A 100 10.02 -8.01 6.67
C PRO A 100 10.98 -9.22 6.72
N TYR A 101 10.74 -10.21 7.57
CA TYR A 101 11.54 -11.45 7.60
C TYR A 101 11.15 -12.41 6.48
N GLY A 102 12.14 -12.93 5.75
CA GLY A 102 12.02 -14.10 4.87
C GLY A 102 12.87 -15.24 5.40
N LYS A 103 12.32 -16.46 5.43
CA LYS A 103 13.03 -17.67 5.87
C LYS A 103 13.01 -18.70 4.75
N THR A 104 14.18 -19.03 4.22
CA THR A 104 14.33 -20.02 3.13
C THR A 104 15.22 -21.17 3.58
N VAL A 105 14.88 -22.39 3.21
CA VAL A 105 15.60 -23.60 3.59
C VAL A 105 15.99 -24.40 2.38
N PHE A 106 17.29 -24.79 2.32
CA PHE A 106 17.87 -25.63 1.28
C PHE A 106 18.58 -26.84 1.89
N LEU A 107 18.73 -27.90 1.08
CA LEU A 107 19.64 -29.01 1.33
C LEU A 107 20.71 -29.06 0.23
N ALA A 108 21.95 -29.05 0.65
CA ALA A 108 23.16 -29.15 -0.20
C ALA A 108 23.92 -30.42 0.23
N GLY A 109 23.66 -31.55 -0.45
CA GLY A 109 24.07 -32.86 0.04
C GLY A 109 23.51 -33.16 1.42
N ASP A 110 24.39 -33.50 2.38
CA ASP A 110 24.03 -33.79 3.78
C ASP A 110 23.91 -32.51 4.66
N ILE A 111 24.11 -31.35 4.08
CA ILE A 111 24.05 -30.07 4.81
C ILE A 111 22.70 -29.38 4.61
N ARG A 112 22.01 -29.12 5.74
CA ARG A 112 20.82 -28.29 5.77
C ARG A 112 21.20 -26.85 6.05
N ILE A 113 20.74 -25.92 5.20
CA ILE A 113 21.04 -24.50 5.30
C ILE A 113 19.71 -23.74 5.43
N GLU A 114 19.53 -23.06 6.55
CA GLU A 114 18.41 -22.17 6.79
C GLU A 114 18.91 -20.73 6.72
N LEU A 115 18.23 -19.90 5.93
CA LEU A 115 18.49 -18.47 5.78
C LEU A 115 17.35 -17.70 6.43
N LEU A 116 17.66 -16.82 7.39
CA LEU A 116 16.76 -15.77 7.83
C LEU A 116 17.26 -14.45 7.28
N MET A 117 16.48 -13.84 6.40
CA MET A 117 16.84 -12.61 5.71
C MET A 117 15.92 -11.46 6.12
N TYR A 118 16.47 -10.24 6.23
CA TYR A 118 15.71 -9.03 6.55
C TYR A 118 16.49 -7.76 6.19
N SER A 119 15.74 -6.67 5.94
CA SER A 119 16.28 -5.33 5.78
C SER A 119 15.93 -4.46 6.98
N SER A 120 16.62 -3.33 7.15
CA SER A 120 16.35 -2.41 8.25
C SER A 120 14.94 -1.82 8.17
N LEU A 121 14.25 -1.79 9.30
CA LEU A 121 12.96 -1.15 9.47
C LEU A 121 12.85 -0.61 10.88
N LYS A 122 12.51 0.70 10.99
CA LYS A 122 12.23 1.33 12.28
C LYS A 122 11.07 2.30 12.15
N ARG A 123 10.04 2.10 12.97
CA ARG A 123 8.93 3.07 13.03
C ARG A 123 9.46 4.45 13.42
N PHE A 124 8.91 5.47 12.77
CA PHE A 124 9.21 6.89 13.03
C PHE A 124 10.69 7.26 12.81
N ASP A 125 11.40 6.47 12.01
CA ASP A 125 12.78 6.74 11.62
C ASP A 125 13.00 6.30 10.16
N LEU A 126 12.70 7.21 9.23
CA LEU A 126 12.89 6.96 7.79
C LEU A 126 14.37 6.77 7.45
N THR A 127 15.26 7.43 8.17
CA THR A 127 16.70 7.32 7.94
C THR A 127 17.18 5.90 8.18
N ARG A 128 16.70 5.28 9.27
CA ARG A 128 16.99 3.89 9.59
C ARG A 128 16.28 2.92 8.63
N THR A 129 15.07 3.25 8.19
CA THR A 129 14.28 2.43 7.26
C THR A 129 14.82 2.52 5.81
N SER A 130 15.60 3.54 5.46
CA SER A 130 16.16 3.79 4.11
C SER A 130 17.60 3.30 3.96
N ILE A 131 17.95 2.14 4.53
CA ILE A 131 19.28 1.54 4.37
C ILE A 131 19.25 0.53 3.22
N PRO A 132 20.13 0.68 2.19
CA PRO A 132 20.17 -0.20 1.03
C PRO A 132 20.92 -1.51 1.33
N ALA A 133 20.37 -2.33 2.24
CA ALA A 133 21.01 -3.56 2.66
C ALA A 133 20.01 -4.67 3.03
N CYS A 134 20.52 -5.91 2.98
CA CYS A 134 19.87 -7.09 3.49
C CYS A 134 20.83 -7.88 4.38
N VAL A 135 20.42 -8.19 5.59
CA VAL A 135 21.12 -9.10 6.51
C VAL A 135 20.67 -10.52 6.24
N ILE A 136 21.59 -11.48 6.37
CA ILE A 136 21.39 -12.91 6.17
C ILE A 136 21.95 -13.65 7.36
N GLU A 137 21.08 -14.18 8.22
CA GLU A 137 21.49 -15.12 9.26
C GLU A 137 21.43 -16.55 8.73
N TYR A 138 22.53 -17.26 8.79
CA TYR A 138 22.65 -18.66 8.34
C TYR A 138 22.64 -19.58 9.56
N THR A 139 21.81 -20.61 9.51
CA THR A 139 21.88 -21.78 10.39
C THR A 139 22.22 -23.00 9.52
N VAL A 140 23.43 -23.53 9.69
CA VAL A 140 23.99 -24.59 8.85
C VAL A 140 24.14 -25.85 9.70
N THR A 141 23.40 -26.91 9.39
CA THR A 141 23.38 -28.17 10.14
C THR A 141 23.85 -29.32 9.28
N ASN A 142 24.85 -30.06 9.76
CA ASN A 142 25.24 -31.33 9.17
C ASN A 142 24.24 -32.40 9.58
N THR A 143 23.42 -32.87 8.65
CA THR A 143 22.42 -33.93 8.86
C THR A 143 22.93 -35.34 8.51
N GLY A 144 24.15 -35.41 7.97
CA GLY A 144 24.82 -36.66 7.61
C GLY A 144 25.52 -37.32 8.79
N CYS A 145 26.24 -38.42 8.49
CA CYS A 145 27.03 -39.20 9.46
C CYS A 145 28.51 -38.91 9.44
N ASN A 146 28.98 -38.18 8.44
CA ASN A 146 30.40 -37.79 8.29
C ASN A 146 30.61 -36.31 8.63
N SER A 147 31.84 -35.92 8.95
CA SER A 147 32.21 -34.51 9.10
C SER A 147 32.38 -33.88 7.72
N HIS A 148 31.94 -32.66 7.55
CA HIS A 148 32.06 -31.88 6.31
C HIS A 148 32.69 -30.52 6.59
N THR A 149 33.57 -30.06 5.68
CA THR A 149 34.05 -28.69 5.67
C THR A 149 33.04 -27.84 4.88
N VAL A 150 32.42 -26.84 5.54
CA VAL A 150 31.46 -25.95 4.92
C VAL A 150 32.02 -24.54 4.86
N SER A 151 31.91 -23.91 3.68
CA SER A 151 32.27 -22.51 3.47
C SER A 151 31.14 -21.79 2.76
N LEU A 152 30.75 -20.61 3.26
CA LEU A 152 29.64 -19.80 2.72
C LEU A 152 30.18 -18.59 1.95
N GLY A 153 29.46 -18.16 0.92
CA GLY A 153 29.85 -16.99 0.15
C GLY A 153 28.81 -16.50 -0.84
N LEU A 154 29.20 -15.49 -1.61
CA LEU A 154 28.45 -14.92 -2.72
C LEU A 154 29.25 -15.10 -4.00
N ALA A 155 28.64 -15.71 -5.01
CA ALA A 155 29.11 -15.75 -6.38
C ALA A 155 28.38 -14.68 -7.22
N TYR A 156 29.00 -14.27 -8.33
CA TYR A 156 28.51 -13.16 -9.15
C TYR A 156 28.81 -13.40 -10.63
N ASP A 157 28.06 -12.72 -11.47
CA ASP A 157 28.26 -12.67 -12.92
C ASP A 157 29.46 -11.77 -13.24
N THR A 158 30.51 -12.36 -13.81
CA THR A 158 31.80 -11.67 -14.15
C THR A 158 31.67 -10.76 -15.36
N ASP A 159 30.62 -10.93 -16.17
CA ASP A 159 30.36 -10.05 -17.31
C ASP A 159 29.67 -8.73 -16.82
N LYS A 160 29.01 -8.78 -15.70
CA LYS A 160 28.33 -7.59 -15.10
C LYS A 160 29.25 -6.86 -14.11
N TYR A 161 29.98 -7.56 -13.27
CA TYR A 161 30.76 -6.95 -12.18
C TYR A 161 32.26 -7.15 -12.29
N THR A 162 33.01 -6.10 -11.92
CA THR A 162 34.40 -6.22 -11.52
C THR A 162 34.46 -6.35 -10.00
N ALA A 163 35.31 -7.28 -9.51
CA ALA A 163 35.35 -7.59 -8.08
C ALA A 163 36.71 -7.27 -7.45
N GLU A 164 36.69 -6.81 -6.21
CA GLU A 164 37.82 -6.65 -5.33
C GLU A 164 37.51 -7.12 -3.91
N THR A 165 38.54 -7.43 -3.13
CA THR A 165 38.37 -7.68 -1.69
C THR A 165 38.90 -6.50 -0.91
N LYS A 166 38.03 -5.89 -0.07
CA LYS A 166 38.39 -4.75 0.76
C LYS A 166 37.82 -4.95 2.16
N ASN A 167 38.67 -4.87 3.19
CA ASN A 167 38.25 -5.03 4.61
C ASN A 167 37.45 -6.32 4.88
N ASN A 168 37.85 -7.43 4.29
CA ASN A 168 37.16 -8.73 4.33
C ASN A 168 35.76 -8.73 3.67
N LEU A 169 35.43 -7.74 2.87
CA LEU A 169 34.21 -7.68 2.06
C LEU A 169 34.59 -8.01 0.60
N LEU A 170 33.75 -8.79 -0.07
CA LEU A 170 33.70 -8.88 -1.51
C LEU A 170 32.98 -7.65 -2.03
N VAL A 171 33.66 -6.78 -2.76
CA VAL A 171 33.08 -5.58 -3.37
C VAL A 171 32.96 -5.82 -4.87
N LEU A 172 31.74 -5.61 -5.38
CA LEU A 172 31.35 -5.78 -6.77
C LEU A 172 31.04 -4.39 -7.34
N ASN A 173 31.80 -3.95 -8.34
CA ASN A 173 31.66 -2.62 -8.94
C ASN A 173 30.99 -2.71 -10.31
N GLU A 174 30.04 -1.79 -10.57
CA GLU A 174 29.33 -1.62 -11.84
C GLU A 174 29.07 -0.13 -12.09
N GLY A 175 29.73 0.45 -13.11
CA GLY A 175 29.58 1.88 -13.39
C GLY A 175 29.85 2.79 -12.19
N ASN A 176 28.88 3.64 -11.82
CA ASN A 176 28.94 4.54 -10.65
C ASN A 176 28.41 3.87 -9.36
N GLY A 177 28.05 2.60 -9.43
CA GLY A 177 27.45 1.88 -8.32
C GLY A 177 28.11 0.55 -8.06
N GLY A 178 27.48 -0.25 -7.20
CA GLY A 178 27.96 -1.58 -6.90
C GLY A 178 27.32 -2.20 -5.68
N MET A 179 27.83 -3.36 -5.31
CA MET A 179 27.40 -4.13 -4.15
C MET A 179 28.57 -4.55 -3.30
N ALA A 180 28.33 -4.86 -2.05
CA ALA A 180 29.33 -5.49 -1.18
C ALA A 180 28.67 -6.60 -0.36
N PHE A 181 29.43 -7.67 -0.14
CA PHE A 181 29.03 -8.80 0.68
C PHE A 181 30.10 -9.14 1.71
N GLY A 182 29.69 -9.40 2.93
CA GLY A 182 30.57 -9.86 3.99
C GLY A 182 29.90 -10.85 4.93
N ILE A 183 30.74 -11.61 5.65
CA ILE A 183 30.32 -12.52 6.73
C ILE A 183 31.15 -12.19 7.97
N ASN A 184 30.51 -12.12 9.13
CA ASN A 184 31.10 -11.65 10.40
C ASN A 184 32.02 -12.66 11.11
N LYS A 185 32.19 -13.88 10.57
CA LYS A 185 33.06 -14.93 11.09
C LYS A 185 33.89 -15.51 9.93
N THR A 186 34.89 -16.35 10.28
CA THR A 186 35.53 -17.18 9.26
C THR A 186 34.46 -17.94 8.49
N ASN A 187 34.38 -17.73 7.19
CA ASN A 187 33.38 -18.32 6.32
C ASN A 187 33.56 -19.83 6.08
N SER A 188 34.54 -20.47 6.74
CA SER A 188 34.82 -21.90 6.62
C SER A 188 34.91 -22.56 8.00
N GLN A 189 34.18 -23.66 8.18
CA GLN A 189 34.16 -24.45 9.43
C GLN A 189 33.98 -25.94 9.10
N VAL A 190 34.60 -26.80 9.92
CA VAL A 190 34.29 -28.23 9.91
C VAL A 190 33.10 -28.49 10.82
N LEU A 191 32.07 -29.12 10.28
CA LEU A 191 30.87 -29.53 11.03
C LEU A 191 30.85 -31.05 11.17
N SER A 192 30.92 -31.56 12.40
CA SER A 192 30.73 -32.97 12.69
C SER A 192 29.27 -33.42 12.46
N ALA A 193 29.02 -34.72 12.42
CA ALA A 193 27.67 -35.25 12.31
C ALA A 193 26.72 -34.68 13.38
N GLY A 194 25.62 -34.10 12.98
CA GLY A 194 24.62 -33.45 13.85
C GLY A 194 25.02 -32.04 14.37
N GLU A 195 26.21 -31.55 14.04
CA GLU A 195 26.67 -30.22 14.47
C GLU A 195 25.99 -29.10 13.68
N THR A 196 25.79 -27.95 14.35
CA THR A 196 25.19 -26.73 13.75
C THR A 196 26.13 -25.54 13.91
N GLY A 197 26.40 -24.84 12.82
CA GLY A 197 27.11 -23.56 12.78
C GLY A 197 26.13 -22.40 12.51
N ASN A 198 26.40 -21.25 13.13
CA ASN A 198 25.63 -20.03 12.90
C ASN A 198 26.54 -18.91 12.38
N TYR A 199 26.10 -18.22 11.33
CA TYR A 199 26.84 -17.13 10.68
C TYR A 199 25.90 -15.98 10.38
N VAL A 200 26.45 -14.77 10.26
CA VAL A 200 25.72 -13.59 9.81
C VAL A 200 26.46 -12.96 8.65
N GLY A 201 25.79 -12.82 7.54
CA GLY A 201 26.25 -12.09 6.39
C GLY A 201 25.37 -10.86 6.12
N ALA A 202 25.89 -9.96 5.31
CA ALA A 202 25.11 -8.84 4.80
C ALA A 202 25.48 -8.54 3.34
N ILE A 203 24.47 -8.15 2.57
CA ILE A 203 24.59 -7.56 1.26
C ILE A 203 24.22 -6.08 1.41
N GLY A 204 25.16 -5.19 1.06
CA GLY A 204 24.90 -3.76 0.88
C GLY A 204 24.98 -3.39 -0.58
N TRP A 205 24.22 -2.40 -1.02
CA TRP A 205 24.35 -1.85 -2.37
C TRP A 205 24.41 -0.33 -2.35
N TYR A 206 24.96 0.23 -3.41
CA TYR A 206 25.09 1.66 -3.59
C TYR A 206 24.95 2.00 -5.07
N TYR A 207 23.78 2.49 -5.44
CA TYR A 207 23.47 3.01 -6.76
C TYR A 207 22.87 4.41 -6.56
N PRO A 208 23.72 5.45 -6.61
CA PRO A 208 23.34 6.78 -6.11
C PRO A 208 22.27 7.46 -6.94
N GLU A 209 22.25 7.21 -8.23
CA GLU A 209 21.42 7.93 -9.18
C GLU A 209 20.25 7.06 -9.69
N PHE A 210 19.14 7.67 -9.96
CA PHE A 210 18.05 7.09 -10.73
C PHE A 210 17.36 8.16 -11.57
N VAL A 211 16.74 7.74 -12.66
CA VAL A 211 16.01 8.62 -13.56
C VAL A 211 14.54 8.26 -13.50
N THR A 212 13.69 9.24 -13.30
CA THR A 212 12.23 9.10 -13.34
C THR A 212 11.61 10.34 -13.97
N GLN A 213 10.30 10.32 -14.05
CA GLN A 213 9.53 11.50 -14.46
C GLN A 213 9.73 12.64 -13.45
N GLY A 214 9.83 13.87 -13.93
CA GLY A 214 9.90 15.05 -13.07
C GLY A 214 8.56 15.40 -12.43
N LEU A 215 8.58 16.25 -11.42
CA LEU A 215 7.36 16.83 -10.89
C LEU A 215 6.67 17.71 -11.94
N ALA A 216 5.35 17.70 -11.99
CA ALA A 216 4.56 18.42 -12.98
C ALA A 216 4.88 19.92 -13.08
N ARG A 217 5.33 20.54 -11.99
CA ARG A 217 5.67 21.95 -11.96
C ARG A 217 7.08 22.29 -12.45
N ASP A 218 8.01 21.35 -12.38
CA ASP A 218 9.36 21.52 -12.91
C ASP A 218 9.33 21.60 -14.44
N ASP A 219 8.30 20.98 -15.04
CA ASP A 219 8.10 20.90 -16.48
C ASP A 219 6.69 21.31 -16.92
N ILE A 220 6.35 22.55 -16.68
CA ILE A 220 5.04 23.17 -17.03
C ILE A 220 4.63 22.93 -18.49
N ILE A 221 5.57 22.66 -19.34
CA ILE A 221 5.39 22.50 -20.80
C ILE A 221 4.69 21.21 -21.19
N LEU A 222 4.70 20.19 -20.31
CA LEU A 222 4.16 18.86 -20.59
C LEU A 222 2.66 18.72 -20.57
N ARG A 223 1.98 19.71 -20.13
CA ARG A 223 0.57 19.66 -19.71
C ARG A 223 -0.44 19.28 -20.77
N HIS A 224 -0.07 19.24 -22.03
CA HIS A 224 -0.98 19.03 -23.14
C HIS A 224 -0.61 17.88 -24.05
N ASN A 225 0.50 17.22 -23.79
CA ASN A 225 0.95 16.15 -24.65
C ASN A 225 0.38 14.82 -24.16
N SER A 226 0.03 13.96 -25.08
CA SER A 226 -0.41 12.62 -24.79
C SER A 226 0.72 11.82 -24.11
N ILE A 227 0.39 10.74 -23.40
CA ILE A 227 1.36 9.81 -22.81
C ILE A 227 2.41 9.36 -23.84
N LYS A 228 2.09 9.36 -25.15
CA LYS A 228 3.04 9.05 -26.22
C LYS A 228 4.15 10.08 -26.34
N ASP A 229 3.83 11.35 -26.23
CA ASP A 229 4.81 12.45 -26.33
C ASP A 229 5.69 12.49 -25.07
N TYR A 230 5.17 12.01 -23.97
CA TYR A 230 5.87 11.94 -22.70
C TYR A 230 7.05 10.94 -22.70
N LYS A 231 7.02 9.91 -23.51
CA LYS A 231 8.08 8.90 -23.62
C LYS A 231 9.35 9.42 -24.32
N GLU A 232 9.28 10.55 -24.99
CA GLU A 232 10.42 11.11 -25.69
C GLU A 232 11.23 12.07 -24.79
N THR A 233 12.04 11.47 -23.93
CA THR A 233 13.36 11.93 -23.41
C THR A 233 13.52 13.31 -22.77
N GLU A 234 12.76 14.34 -23.06
CA GLU A 234 13.00 15.70 -22.56
C GLU A 234 12.49 15.95 -21.12
N HIS A 235 11.73 15.02 -20.56
CA HIS A 235 11.00 15.21 -19.32
C HIS A 235 11.47 14.32 -18.18
N ARG A 236 12.50 13.51 -18.43
CA ARG A 236 13.10 12.68 -17.39
C ARG A 236 14.05 13.49 -16.56
N LYS A 237 13.90 13.38 -15.24
CA LYS A 237 14.77 14.06 -14.29
C LYS A 237 15.60 13.02 -13.54
N GLY A 238 16.90 13.25 -13.47
CA GLY A 238 17.81 12.50 -12.62
C GLY A 238 17.67 12.97 -11.17
N TYR A 239 17.57 12.01 -10.26
CA TYR A 239 17.53 12.23 -8.82
C TYR A 239 18.66 11.45 -8.16
N ILE A 240 19.09 11.93 -7.00
CA ILE A 240 20.07 11.26 -6.14
C ILE A 240 19.32 10.65 -4.96
N ARG A 241 19.57 9.37 -4.68
CA ARG A 241 18.93 8.63 -3.60
C ARG A 241 19.33 9.17 -2.23
N ASN A 242 18.39 9.24 -1.31
CA ASN A 242 18.58 9.83 0.01
C ASN A 242 19.71 9.17 0.81
N TYR A 243 19.90 7.86 0.72
CA TYR A 243 20.92 7.15 1.49
C TYR A 243 22.35 7.59 1.17
N THR A 244 22.60 8.27 0.04
CA THR A 244 23.91 8.84 -0.31
C THR A 244 24.34 9.99 0.62
N LEU A 245 23.42 10.52 1.41
CA LEU A 245 23.76 11.46 2.48
C LEU A 245 24.53 10.80 3.64
N ARG A 246 24.54 9.47 3.71
CA ARG A 246 25.17 8.69 4.79
C ARG A 246 26.27 7.77 4.34
N TYR A 247 26.18 7.24 3.15
CA TYR A 247 27.10 6.25 2.62
C TYR A 247 27.79 6.77 1.38
N GLU A 248 29.06 6.43 1.20
CA GLU A 248 29.85 6.80 0.04
C GLU A 248 29.98 5.63 -0.97
N ASN A 249 29.78 4.39 -0.51
CA ASN A 249 29.92 3.18 -1.33
C ASN A 249 29.20 1.98 -0.69
N ALA A 250 29.10 0.88 -1.43
CA ALA A 250 28.43 -0.34 -0.97
C ALA A 250 29.14 -1.04 0.22
N ALA A 251 30.46 -0.88 0.34
CA ALA A 251 31.21 -1.47 1.46
C ALA A 251 30.85 -0.81 2.79
N ASP A 252 30.61 0.50 2.81
CA ASP A 252 30.15 1.22 4.01
C ASP A 252 28.78 0.70 4.43
N VAL A 253 27.88 0.49 3.47
CA VAL A 253 26.53 -0.04 3.72
C VAL A 253 26.59 -1.46 4.29
N ALA A 254 27.35 -2.36 3.68
CA ALA A 254 27.50 -3.74 4.16
C ALA A 254 28.14 -3.81 5.55
N THR A 255 29.10 -2.92 5.82
CA THR A 255 29.75 -2.81 7.13
C THR A 255 28.74 -2.36 8.19
N ASP A 256 27.95 -1.33 7.91
CA ASP A 256 26.90 -0.84 8.82
C ASP A 256 25.88 -1.94 9.14
N ALA A 257 25.42 -2.69 8.13
CA ALA A 257 24.52 -3.81 8.30
C ALA A 257 25.09 -4.91 9.20
N LEU A 258 26.37 -5.29 9.00
CA LEU A 258 27.06 -6.30 9.83
C LEU A 258 27.30 -5.85 11.27
N LEU A 259 27.43 -4.54 11.50
CA LEU A 259 27.64 -3.99 12.85
C LEU A 259 26.32 -3.88 13.63
N HIS A 260 25.20 -3.61 12.96
CA HIS A 260 23.93 -3.25 13.61
C HIS A 260 22.78 -4.24 13.36
N TYR A 261 23.06 -5.46 12.86
CA TYR A 261 22.01 -6.44 12.52
C TYR A 261 21.12 -6.83 13.72
N GLU A 262 21.69 -6.90 14.94
CA GLU A 262 20.91 -7.21 16.15
C GLU A 262 19.93 -6.07 16.47
N GLU A 263 20.36 -4.80 16.37
CA GLU A 263 19.51 -3.64 16.55
C GLU A 263 18.37 -3.61 15.51
N TRP A 264 18.66 -3.98 14.26
CA TRP A 264 17.62 -4.05 13.22
C TRP A 264 16.56 -5.11 13.54
N LYS A 265 17.01 -6.23 14.06
CA LYS A 265 16.13 -7.32 14.51
C LYS A 265 15.25 -6.88 15.68
N ASP A 266 15.83 -6.14 16.63
CA ASP A 266 15.09 -5.58 17.77
C ASP A 266 14.06 -4.52 17.30
N ASP A 267 14.43 -3.62 16.39
CA ASP A 267 13.54 -2.64 15.80
C ASP A 267 12.34 -3.31 15.07
N ILE A 268 12.58 -4.37 14.30
CA ILE A 268 11.53 -5.16 13.64
C ILE A 268 10.63 -5.87 14.65
N ASN A 269 11.23 -6.48 15.68
CA ASN A 269 10.47 -7.16 16.73
C ASN A 269 9.61 -6.17 17.53
N ALA A 270 10.12 -4.96 17.77
CA ALA A 270 9.37 -3.87 18.40
C ALA A 270 8.18 -3.44 17.50
N TRP A 271 8.39 -3.36 16.17
CA TRP A 271 7.31 -3.08 15.23
C TRP A 271 6.20 -4.15 15.27
N HIS A 272 6.58 -5.43 15.23
CA HIS A 272 5.62 -6.51 15.37
C HIS A 272 4.90 -6.49 16.73
N GLY A 273 5.65 -6.21 17.81
CA GLY A 273 5.13 -6.15 19.17
C GLY A 273 4.20 -4.95 19.43
N ALA A 274 4.31 -3.89 18.61
CA ALA A 274 3.46 -2.72 18.73
C ALA A 274 2.00 -2.99 18.37
N PHE A 275 1.71 -4.09 17.66
CA PHE A 275 0.39 -4.40 17.13
C PHE A 275 -0.02 -5.84 17.45
N SER A 276 -0.90 -6.01 18.42
CA SER A 276 -1.44 -7.33 18.77
C SER A 276 -2.76 -7.55 18.06
N PHE A 277 -2.73 -8.34 16.98
CA PHE A 277 -3.88 -8.74 16.17
C PHE A 277 -3.95 -10.26 16.00
N PRO A 278 -5.11 -10.82 15.62
CA PRO A 278 -5.19 -12.18 15.09
C PRO A 278 -4.21 -12.39 13.92
N ASP A 279 -3.69 -13.60 13.77
CA ASP A 279 -2.64 -13.90 12.79
C ASP A 279 -2.98 -13.46 11.36
N GLU A 280 -4.22 -13.69 10.88
CA GLU A 280 -4.62 -13.31 9.52
C GLU A 280 -4.63 -11.78 9.34
N THR A 281 -5.15 -11.04 10.31
CA THR A 281 -5.09 -9.57 10.31
C THR A 281 -3.65 -9.07 10.30
N ALA A 282 -2.80 -9.65 11.14
CA ALA A 282 -1.38 -9.27 11.20
C ALA A 282 -0.65 -9.55 9.88
N LYS A 283 -0.93 -10.69 9.22
CA LYS A 283 -0.37 -11.01 7.90
C LYS A 283 -0.77 -9.98 6.85
N LEU A 284 -2.03 -9.56 6.84
CA LEU A 284 -2.53 -8.53 5.94
C LEU A 284 -1.81 -7.20 6.16
N LEU A 285 -1.77 -6.71 7.40
CA LEU A 285 -1.16 -5.43 7.74
C LEU A 285 0.35 -5.42 7.44
N PHE A 286 1.10 -6.36 8.01
CA PHE A 286 2.54 -6.41 7.82
C PHE A 286 2.95 -6.79 6.40
N GLY A 287 2.17 -7.65 5.73
CA GLY A 287 2.39 -8.02 4.33
C GLY A 287 2.38 -6.83 3.38
N SER A 288 1.58 -5.80 3.68
CA SER A 288 1.52 -4.58 2.86
C SER A 288 2.85 -3.79 2.83
N TYR A 289 3.75 -4.04 3.77
CA TYR A 289 5.09 -3.44 3.75
C TYR A 289 5.92 -3.87 2.53
N SER A 290 5.60 -5.00 1.90
CA SER A 290 6.24 -5.39 0.64
C SER A 290 6.12 -4.32 -0.44
N SER A 291 4.97 -3.63 -0.53
CA SER A 291 4.78 -2.53 -1.48
C SER A 291 5.58 -1.27 -1.11
N VAL A 292 5.94 -1.08 0.16
CA VAL A 292 6.85 0.00 0.58
C VAL A 292 8.25 -0.25 0.02
N ILE A 293 8.73 -1.49 0.12
CA ILE A 293 10.05 -1.88 -0.41
C ILE A 293 10.09 -1.73 -1.93
N THR A 294 9.07 -2.22 -2.63
CA THR A 294 9.10 -2.39 -4.08
C THR A 294 8.63 -1.17 -4.87
N SER A 295 7.92 -0.24 -4.23
CA SER A 295 7.24 0.85 -4.91
C SER A 295 7.64 2.24 -4.39
N SER A 296 8.74 2.37 -3.66
CA SER A 296 9.17 3.67 -3.12
C SER A 296 10.48 4.17 -3.68
N LEU A 297 10.58 5.49 -3.84
CA LEU A 297 11.81 6.24 -4.13
C LEU A 297 11.92 7.39 -3.14
N TYR A 298 13.13 7.66 -2.68
CA TYR A 298 13.38 8.76 -1.75
C TYR A 298 14.68 9.49 -2.11
N THR A 299 14.63 10.81 -2.19
CA THR A 299 15.70 11.64 -2.76
C THR A 299 16.43 12.48 -1.73
N THR A 300 17.64 12.95 -2.08
CA THR A 300 18.41 13.89 -1.25
C THR A 300 17.71 15.26 -1.07
N GLN A 301 16.81 15.61 -1.99
CA GLN A 301 15.98 16.81 -1.89
C GLN A 301 14.79 16.65 -0.94
N GLY A 302 14.59 15.44 -0.39
CA GLY A 302 13.45 15.12 0.46
C GLY A 302 12.17 14.81 -0.31
N TYR A 303 12.23 14.60 -1.64
CA TYR A 303 11.09 14.10 -2.38
C TYR A 303 10.88 12.62 -2.11
N TYR A 304 9.63 12.27 -1.92
CA TYR A 304 9.15 10.90 -1.84
C TYR A 304 8.28 10.58 -3.05
N PHE A 305 8.55 9.46 -3.70
CA PHE A 305 7.70 8.97 -4.77
C PHE A 305 7.23 7.55 -4.45
N GLU A 306 5.92 7.38 -4.47
CA GLU A 306 5.27 6.08 -4.51
C GLU A 306 4.94 5.73 -5.95
N ILE A 307 5.49 4.62 -6.42
CA ILE A 307 5.31 4.18 -7.79
C ILE A 307 4.05 3.33 -7.85
N GLU A 308 3.08 3.75 -8.63
CA GLU A 308 1.94 2.91 -8.97
C GLU A 308 2.36 1.87 -10.00
N GLN A 309 2.62 0.68 -9.53
CA GLN A 309 2.99 -0.42 -10.41
C GLN A 309 1.75 -1.12 -11.00
N PRO A 310 1.75 -1.54 -12.27
CA PRO A 310 2.86 -1.47 -13.24
C PRO A 310 2.88 -0.18 -14.07
N HIS A 311 2.03 0.81 -13.77
CA HIS A 311 1.80 1.98 -14.61
C HIS A 311 2.93 3.01 -14.56
N GLY A 312 3.75 2.97 -13.50
CA GLY A 312 4.86 3.89 -13.32
C GLY A 312 4.45 5.31 -12.90
N CYS A 313 3.17 5.56 -12.64
CA CYS A 313 2.68 6.83 -12.14
C CYS A 313 3.25 7.10 -10.74
N LEU A 314 3.54 8.38 -10.47
CA LEU A 314 4.14 8.80 -9.19
C LEU A 314 3.07 9.40 -8.28
N ASN A 315 2.90 8.82 -7.10
CA ASN A 315 1.98 9.30 -6.06
C ASN A 315 0.55 9.55 -6.58
N THR A 316 0.04 8.63 -7.38
CA THR A 316 -1.31 8.74 -7.95
C THR A 316 -2.32 9.10 -6.87
N MET A 317 -3.06 10.20 -7.01
CA MET A 317 -3.86 10.80 -5.94
C MET A 317 -4.93 9.84 -5.39
N ASP A 318 -5.67 9.18 -6.26
CA ASP A 318 -6.72 8.23 -5.92
C ASP A 318 -6.20 6.85 -5.45
N VAL A 319 -4.90 6.62 -5.59
CA VAL A 319 -4.17 5.49 -4.99
C VAL A 319 -3.61 5.90 -3.63
N SER A 320 -2.96 7.06 -3.56
CA SER A 320 -2.32 7.56 -2.35
C SER A 320 -3.32 7.77 -1.22
N VAL A 321 -4.56 8.18 -1.50
CA VAL A 321 -5.60 8.35 -0.47
C VAL A 321 -5.86 7.09 0.36
N TYR A 322 -5.67 5.93 -0.26
CA TYR A 322 -5.74 4.63 0.43
C TYR A 322 -4.40 4.25 1.08
N SER A 323 -3.30 4.45 0.39
CA SER A 323 -1.99 3.97 0.82
C SER A 323 -1.42 4.72 2.02
N THR A 324 -1.78 5.98 2.21
CA THR A 324 -1.22 6.83 3.25
C THR A 324 -1.56 6.42 4.68
N TRP A 325 -2.54 5.57 4.91
CA TRP A 325 -2.81 5.04 6.24
C TRP A 325 -1.64 4.27 6.86
N LEU A 326 -0.91 3.49 6.06
CA LEU A 326 0.33 2.85 6.52
C LEU A 326 1.35 3.91 6.94
N TYR A 327 1.51 4.96 6.14
CA TYR A 327 2.48 6.01 6.42
C TYR A 327 2.10 6.81 7.65
N MET A 328 0.87 7.27 7.77
CA MET A 328 0.42 7.98 8.97
C MET A 328 0.67 7.19 10.26
N MET A 329 0.50 5.87 10.22
CA MET A 329 0.72 4.99 11.38
C MET A 329 2.19 4.74 11.71
N ASN A 330 3.11 4.85 10.74
CA ASN A 330 4.50 4.43 10.91
C ASN A 330 5.52 5.53 10.58
N TRP A 331 5.27 6.35 9.56
CA TRP A 331 6.13 7.46 9.09
C TRP A 331 5.28 8.62 8.59
N PRO A 332 4.59 9.35 9.49
CA PRO A 332 3.62 10.38 9.13
C PRO A 332 4.19 11.52 8.28
N GLU A 333 5.50 11.74 8.34
CA GLU A 333 6.21 12.70 7.50
C GLU A 333 6.09 12.41 6.00
N LEU A 334 5.83 11.17 5.60
CA LEU A 334 5.66 10.82 4.19
C LEU A 334 4.35 11.37 3.61
N GLU A 335 3.28 11.37 4.39
CA GLU A 335 2.03 12.02 3.97
C GLU A 335 2.22 13.54 3.85
N GLU A 336 2.96 14.15 4.77
CA GLU A 336 3.28 15.58 4.70
C GLU A 336 4.07 15.93 3.44
N ILE A 337 5.11 15.16 3.14
CA ILE A 337 5.94 15.35 1.95
C ILE A 337 5.07 15.24 0.69
N ASP A 338 4.22 14.22 0.60
CA ASP A 338 3.34 14.00 -0.55
C ASP A 338 2.37 15.16 -0.76
N LEU A 339 1.71 15.60 0.30
CA LEU A 339 0.80 16.75 0.25
C LEU A 339 1.51 18.04 -0.18
N TYR A 340 2.73 18.30 0.33
CA TYR A 340 3.50 19.47 -0.12
C TYR A 340 3.98 19.35 -1.56
N GLN A 341 4.26 18.15 -2.05
CA GLN A 341 4.56 17.92 -3.47
C GLN A 341 3.34 18.28 -4.32
N TYR A 342 2.14 17.86 -3.94
CA TYR A 342 0.90 18.24 -4.61
C TYR A 342 0.61 19.74 -4.54
N ILE A 343 0.73 20.37 -3.37
CA ILE A 343 0.57 21.83 -3.19
C ILE A 343 1.45 22.59 -4.18
N ARG A 344 2.68 22.13 -4.41
CA ARG A 344 3.62 22.77 -5.35
C ARG A 344 3.29 22.54 -6.82
N THR A 345 2.66 21.43 -7.17
CA THR A 345 2.36 21.05 -8.55
C THR A 345 1.02 21.56 -9.04
N ILE A 346 0.07 21.87 -8.17
CA ILE A 346 -1.24 22.41 -8.53
C ILE A 346 -1.07 23.84 -9.04
N PRO A 347 -1.53 24.14 -10.29
CA PRO A 347 -1.45 25.49 -10.81
C PRO A 347 -2.37 26.45 -10.06
N MET A 348 -1.88 27.67 -9.76
CA MET A 348 -2.69 28.70 -9.10
C MET A 348 -3.13 29.80 -10.08
N GLU A 349 -2.72 29.74 -11.34
CA GLU A 349 -3.03 30.71 -12.38
C GLU A 349 -3.30 30.00 -13.72
N GLY A 350 -4.00 30.68 -14.64
CA GLY A 350 -4.32 30.17 -15.97
C GLY A 350 -5.57 29.30 -16.02
N GLU A 351 -5.83 28.68 -17.17
CA GLU A 351 -7.04 27.90 -17.45
C GLU A 351 -7.16 26.63 -16.58
N THR A 352 -6.04 26.13 -16.08
CA THR A 352 -5.98 24.94 -15.21
C THR A 352 -5.75 25.30 -13.75
N ALA A 353 -5.98 26.55 -13.36
CA ALA A 353 -5.83 26.97 -11.96
C ALA A 353 -6.71 26.12 -11.04
N GLY A 354 -6.10 25.47 -10.06
CA GLY A 354 -6.75 24.56 -9.12
C GLY A 354 -6.84 23.10 -9.59
N LYS A 355 -6.46 22.77 -10.83
CA LYS A 355 -6.47 21.38 -11.30
C LYS A 355 -5.49 20.53 -10.48
N VAL A 356 -5.99 19.51 -9.84
CA VAL A 356 -5.19 18.47 -9.21
C VAL A 356 -4.86 17.39 -10.24
N TRP A 357 -3.60 17.05 -10.34
CA TRP A 357 -3.14 16.05 -11.29
C TRP A 357 -3.40 14.64 -10.75
N HIS A 358 -3.74 13.72 -11.64
CA HIS A 358 -3.90 12.32 -11.28
C HIS A 358 -2.63 11.75 -10.64
N SER A 359 -1.46 12.14 -11.18
CA SER A 359 -0.17 11.84 -10.57
C SER A 359 0.75 13.07 -10.59
N LEU A 360 1.83 13.05 -9.82
CA LEU A 360 2.74 14.20 -9.69
C LEU A 360 3.41 14.64 -11.00
N TRP A 361 3.39 13.82 -12.03
CA TRP A 361 3.98 14.13 -13.34
C TRP A 361 3.00 14.65 -14.39
N ALA A 362 1.82 15.07 -13.98
CA ALA A 362 0.82 15.72 -14.81
C ALA A 362 0.14 14.82 -15.86
N ASP A 363 -0.49 13.77 -15.41
CA ASP A 363 -1.44 13.03 -16.23
C ASP A 363 -2.75 13.80 -16.37
N SER A 364 -3.30 13.82 -17.58
CA SER A 364 -4.50 14.60 -17.89
C SER A 364 -5.82 13.86 -17.65
N ALA A 365 -5.78 12.62 -17.17
CA ALA A 365 -6.87 11.69 -17.41
C ALA A 365 -8.02 11.72 -16.40
N HIS A 366 -7.87 12.24 -15.19
CA HIS A 366 -8.84 11.97 -14.12
C HIS A 366 -9.41 13.18 -13.39
N TYR A 367 -10.48 12.97 -12.73
CA TYR A 367 -11.61 13.85 -12.50
C TYR A 367 -12.09 13.82 -11.07
N VAL A 368 -11.60 13.89 -10.07
CA VAL A 368 -12.07 14.07 -8.69
C VAL A 368 -10.92 14.12 -7.72
N GLU A 369 -9.74 14.22 -8.27
CA GLU A 369 -8.52 14.38 -7.51
C GLU A 369 -8.60 15.63 -6.64
N GLU A 370 -9.32 16.65 -7.11
CA GLU A 370 -9.55 17.90 -6.37
C GLU A 370 -10.25 17.63 -5.04
N ALA A 371 -11.31 16.82 -5.07
CA ALA A 371 -12.06 16.48 -3.85
C ALA A 371 -11.24 15.61 -2.91
N ILE A 372 -10.53 14.60 -3.45
CA ILE A 372 -9.63 13.72 -2.69
C ILE A 372 -8.51 14.54 -2.01
N PHE A 373 -7.87 15.43 -2.75
CA PHE A 373 -6.82 16.29 -2.21
C PHE A 373 -7.29 17.09 -1.00
N VAL A 374 -8.45 17.75 -1.10
CA VAL A 374 -9.01 18.55 0.01
C VAL A 374 -9.28 17.70 1.25
N ILE A 375 -9.87 16.50 1.06
CA ILE A 375 -10.14 15.58 2.17
C ILE A 375 -8.83 15.10 2.81
N ARG A 376 -7.81 14.75 1.99
CA ARG A 376 -6.50 14.30 2.48
C ARG A 376 -5.79 15.36 3.30
N VAL A 377 -5.80 16.61 2.83
CA VAL A 377 -5.21 17.74 3.59
C VAL A 377 -5.86 17.84 4.96
N TRP A 378 -7.20 17.86 5.04
CA TRP A 378 -7.90 17.94 6.32
C TRP A 378 -7.62 16.73 7.22
N ARG A 379 -7.66 15.52 6.67
CA ARG A 379 -7.32 14.29 7.39
C ARG A 379 -5.92 14.34 8.00
N TYR A 380 -4.92 14.82 7.24
CA TYR A 380 -3.56 14.96 7.74
C TYR A 380 -3.44 16.04 8.82
N VAL A 381 -4.13 17.16 8.66
CA VAL A 381 -4.19 18.22 9.70
C VAL A 381 -4.76 17.66 11.01
N LEU A 382 -5.83 16.87 10.94
CA LEU A 382 -6.40 16.20 12.11
C LEU A 382 -5.43 15.16 12.71
N TRP A 383 -4.67 14.46 11.89
CA TRP A 383 -3.69 13.48 12.37
C TRP A 383 -2.49 14.16 13.04
N SER A 384 -1.90 15.11 12.35
CA SER A 384 -0.63 15.74 12.77
C SER A 384 -0.79 16.91 13.73
N GLY A 385 -1.95 17.61 13.74
CA GLY A 385 -2.12 18.89 14.39
C GLY A 385 -1.34 20.03 13.74
N ASN A 386 -0.76 19.81 12.55
CA ASN A 386 0.11 20.78 11.88
C ASN A 386 -0.71 21.92 11.26
N ARG A 387 -0.69 23.09 11.91
CA ARG A 387 -1.39 24.28 11.42
C ARG A 387 -0.71 24.93 10.21
N GLN A 388 0.59 24.73 10.03
CA GLN A 388 1.30 25.33 8.90
C GLN A 388 0.82 24.77 7.57
N ILE A 389 0.69 23.43 7.46
CA ILE A 389 0.16 22.84 6.23
C ILE A 389 -1.30 23.25 5.99
N LEU A 390 -2.09 23.47 7.04
CA LEU A 390 -3.45 24.00 6.91
C LEU A 390 -3.46 25.37 6.27
N GLU A 391 -2.57 26.27 6.71
CA GLU A 391 -2.44 27.64 6.17
C GLU A 391 -1.95 27.63 4.72
N ASP A 392 -0.93 26.81 4.42
CA ASP A 392 -0.30 26.69 3.10
C ASP A 392 -1.26 26.02 2.07
N ALA A 393 -1.99 25.01 2.48
CA ALA A 393 -2.89 24.27 1.61
C ALA A 393 -4.26 24.93 1.39
N TRP A 394 -4.73 25.77 2.32
CA TRP A 394 -6.08 26.35 2.24
C TRP A 394 -6.37 27.07 0.91
N PRO A 395 -5.50 27.98 0.39
CA PRO A 395 -5.74 28.62 -0.89
C PRO A 395 -5.74 27.64 -2.08
N VAL A 396 -4.94 26.59 -1.98
CA VAL A 396 -4.85 25.54 -3.03
C VAL A 396 -6.11 24.68 -2.99
N CYS A 397 -6.59 24.29 -1.81
CA CYS A 397 -7.85 23.55 -1.64
C CYS A 397 -9.04 24.37 -2.17
N LYS A 398 -9.07 25.68 -1.91
CA LYS A 398 -10.09 26.56 -2.49
C LYS A 398 -10.07 26.54 -4.00
N ALA A 399 -8.88 26.72 -4.58
CA ALA A 399 -8.72 26.70 -6.05
C ALA A 399 -9.11 25.36 -6.65
N ALA A 400 -8.78 24.24 -5.98
CA ALA A 400 -9.15 22.90 -6.43
C ALA A 400 -10.67 22.70 -6.47
N LEU A 401 -11.40 23.07 -5.42
CA LEU A 401 -12.86 23.01 -5.42
C LEU A 401 -13.50 23.94 -6.46
N GLU A 402 -12.94 25.14 -6.66
CA GLU A 402 -13.41 26.08 -7.67
C GLU A 402 -13.18 25.55 -9.08
N TYR A 403 -12.04 24.91 -9.35
CA TYR A 403 -11.76 24.25 -10.64
C TYR A 403 -12.77 23.14 -10.92
N LEU A 404 -12.92 22.17 -10.01
CA LEU A 404 -13.85 21.06 -10.17
C LEU A 404 -15.29 21.55 -10.40
N TYR A 405 -15.75 22.51 -9.59
CA TYR A 405 -17.12 23.03 -9.69
C TYR A 405 -17.33 23.91 -10.94
N SER A 406 -16.29 24.59 -11.44
CA SER A 406 -16.39 25.38 -12.66
C SER A 406 -16.42 24.53 -13.93
N THR A 407 -15.77 23.38 -13.90
CA THR A 407 -15.66 22.46 -15.05
C THR A 407 -16.82 21.48 -15.15
N GLU A 408 -17.28 20.94 -14.02
CA GLU A 408 -18.28 19.87 -13.99
C GLU A 408 -19.46 20.15 -13.06
N GLY A 409 -19.60 21.35 -12.51
CA GLY A 409 -20.70 21.71 -11.61
C GLY A 409 -22.06 21.71 -12.32
N SER A 410 -23.06 21.09 -11.67
CA SER A 410 -24.45 21.06 -12.11
C SER A 410 -25.39 21.20 -10.92
N GLY A 411 -26.04 22.35 -10.80
CA GLY A 411 -26.81 22.66 -9.59
C GLY A 411 -25.88 22.84 -8.39
N ALA A 412 -25.98 21.97 -7.39
CA ALA A 412 -25.07 21.91 -6.25
C ALA A 412 -24.11 20.68 -6.33
N LEU A 413 -24.25 19.82 -7.35
CA LEU A 413 -23.52 18.59 -7.54
C LEU A 413 -22.48 18.70 -8.64
N ILE A 414 -21.70 17.63 -8.81
CA ILE A 414 -20.77 17.42 -9.91
C ILE A 414 -21.43 16.47 -10.92
N ASP A 415 -21.51 16.87 -12.19
CA ASP A 415 -21.98 16.07 -13.32
C ASP A 415 -20.77 15.50 -14.05
N ASN A 416 -20.42 14.27 -13.75
CA ASN A 416 -19.29 13.56 -14.38
C ASN A 416 -19.63 13.20 -15.84
N ILE A 417 -19.55 14.17 -16.73
CA ILE A 417 -19.99 14.05 -18.14
C ILE A 417 -19.20 12.95 -18.86
N SER A 418 -17.90 12.87 -18.63
CA SER A 418 -17.02 11.88 -19.27
C SER A 418 -17.20 10.46 -18.71
N GLY A 419 -17.72 10.36 -17.52
CA GLY A 419 -17.81 9.10 -16.77
C GLY A 419 -16.49 8.62 -16.16
N ASN A 420 -15.40 9.39 -16.33
CA ASN A 420 -14.09 9.00 -15.80
C ASN A 420 -14.01 9.27 -14.28
N GLN A 421 -13.39 8.36 -13.57
CA GLN A 421 -13.05 8.42 -12.13
C GLN A 421 -12.12 7.22 -11.82
N SER A 422 -11.73 7.00 -10.56
CA SER A 422 -10.76 5.95 -10.15
C SER A 422 -11.07 4.52 -10.65
N TYR A 423 -12.31 4.22 -10.94
CA TYR A 423 -12.72 2.93 -11.53
C TYR A 423 -12.64 2.98 -13.06
N ASP A 424 -11.49 3.24 -13.63
CA ASP A 424 -11.18 3.54 -15.04
C ASP A 424 -12.00 2.76 -16.07
N ALA A 425 -12.11 1.46 -15.89
CA ALA A 425 -12.83 0.55 -16.75
C ALA A 425 -14.32 0.39 -16.37
N TRP A 426 -14.80 1.20 -15.45
CA TRP A 426 -16.22 1.34 -15.12
C TRP A 426 -16.66 2.78 -15.23
N LYS A 427 -17.07 3.19 -16.41
CA LYS A 427 -17.56 4.56 -16.64
C LYS A 427 -18.84 4.82 -15.86
N MET A 428 -18.85 5.90 -15.09
CA MET A 428 -20.00 6.33 -14.28
C MET A 428 -20.44 7.74 -14.66
N PRO A 429 -21.09 7.91 -15.83
CA PRO A 429 -21.45 9.24 -16.32
C PRO A 429 -22.66 9.83 -15.62
N GLY A 430 -22.69 11.16 -15.52
CA GLY A 430 -23.77 11.89 -14.91
C GLY A 430 -23.55 12.12 -13.42
N ILE A 431 -24.62 12.11 -12.64
CA ILE A 431 -24.52 12.23 -11.19
C ILE A 431 -23.97 10.89 -10.65
N CYS A 432 -22.67 10.85 -10.48
CA CYS A 432 -21.94 9.67 -10.00
C CYS A 432 -21.88 9.68 -8.47
N ASN A 433 -22.16 8.55 -7.84
CA ASN A 433 -22.06 8.38 -6.40
C ASN A 433 -20.64 8.62 -5.90
N TYR A 434 -19.66 7.92 -6.50
CA TYR A 434 -18.25 8.01 -6.10
C TYR A 434 -17.75 9.46 -6.09
N VAL A 435 -18.02 10.19 -7.17
CA VAL A 435 -17.65 11.61 -7.32
C VAL A 435 -18.38 12.50 -6.32
N ASN A 436 -19.70 12.36 -6.21
CA ASN A 436 -20.48 13.27 -5.39
C ASN A 436 -20.38 12.97 -3.89
N ASN A 437 -20.13 11.73 -3.50
CA ASN A 437 -19.81 11.44 -2.11
C ASN A 437 -18.50 12.13 -1.69
N GLN A 438 -17.50 12.13 -2.55
CA GLN A 438 -16.25 12.89 -2.31
C GLN A 438 -16.49 14.39 -2.28
N TRP A 439 -17.29 14.92 -3.23
CA TRP A 439 -17.63 16.34 -3.27
C TRP A 439 -18.27 16.83 -1.97
N LEU A 440 -19.24 16.09 -1.44
CA LEU A 440 -19.87 16.42 -0.15
C LEU A 440 -18.85 16.53 0.98
N TYR A 441 -17.95 15.54 1.07
CA TYR A 441 -16.96 15.50 2.15
C TYR A 441 -15.77 16.44 1.91
N ALA A 442 -15.48 16.81 0.66
CA ALA A 442 -14.52 17.87 0.34
C ALA A 442 -15.07 19.26 0.73
N LEU A 443 -16.32 19.55 0.43
CA LEU A 443 -16.99 20.78 0.91
C LEU A 443 -16.98 20.85 2.44
N PHE A 444 -17.37 19.76 3.10
CA PHE A 444 -17.32 19.65 4.55
C PHE A 444 -15.89 19.92 5.09
N SER A 445 -14.89 19.24 4.56
CA SER A 445 -13.49 19.41 4.98
C SER A 445 -13.00 20.83 4.79
N PHE A 446 -13.35 21.46 3.66
CA PHE A 446 -12.99 22.84 3.37
C PHE A 446 -13.67 23.84 4.34
N GLU A 447 -14.92 23.61 4.70
CA GLU A 447 -15.62 24.41 5.73
C GLU A 447 -14.93 24.28 7.09
N ARG A 448 -14.56 23.06 7.48
CA ARG A 448 -13.81 22.78 8.73
C ARG A 448 -12.47 23.54 8.74
N MET A 449 -11.69 23.42 7.66
CA MET A 449 -10.40 24.14 7.50
C MET A 449 -10.60 25.65 7.58
N SER A 450 -11.61 26.17 6.90
CA SER A 450 -11.91 27.61 6.88
C SER A 450 -12.26 28.14 8.27
N ASN A 451 -13.11 27.41 9.01
CA ASN A 451 -13.48 27.74 10.38
C ASN A 451 -12.25 27.79 11.31
N GLN A 452 -11.32 26.85 11.17
CA GLN A 452 -10.09 26.82 11.96
C GLN A 452 -9.16 28.02 11.69
N LEU A 453 -9.23 28.58 10.48
CA LEU A 453 -8.46 29.76 10.07
C LEU A 453 -9.23 31.08 10.25
N GLY A 454 -10.47 31.05 10.74
CA GLY A 454 -11.34 32.21 10.83
C GLY A 454 -11.66 32.82 9.46
N LYS A 455 -11.68 32.00 8.40
CA LYS A 455 -11.99 32.41 7.03
C LYS A 455 -13.39 31.97 6.65
N GLU A 456 -14.01 32.67 5.73
CA GLU A 456 -15.29 32.25 5.16
C GLU A 456 -15.05 31.21 4.06
N ALA A 457 -15.75 30.05 4.15
CA ALA A 457 -15.68 29.01 3.14
C ALA A 457 -16.59 29.39 1.94
N ILE A 458 -15.96 29.82 0.85
CA ILE A 458 -16.64 30.24 -0.38
C ILE A 458 -16.02 29.51 -1.57
N VAL A 459 -16.87 28.90 -2.42
CA VAL A 459 -16.52 28.25 -3.69
C VAL A 459 -17.30 28.92 -4.80
N LEU A 460 -16.61 29.58 -5.74
CA LEU A 460 -17.19 30.37 -6.85
C LEU A 460 -18.33 31.30 -6.39
N GLY A 461 -18.11 32.03 -5.32
CA GLY A 461 -19.07 33.00 -4.77
C GLY A 461 -20.23 32.40 -3.96
N LYS A 462 -20.34 31.08 -3.84
CA LYS A 462 -21.33 30.39 -3.00
C LYS A 462 -20.72 30.05 -1.66
N LYS A 463 -21.44 30.32 -0.58
CA LYS A 463 -21.04 29.88 0.77
C LYS A 463 -21.20 28.37 0.89
N VAL A 464 -20.20 27.69 1.42
CA VAL A 464 -20.24 26.25 1.63
C VAL A 464 -21.37 25.86 2.58
N SER A 465 -21.64 26.67 3.61
CA SER A 465 -22.76 26.50 4.53
C SER A 465 -24.17 26.48 3.87
N GLU A 466 -24.27 27.00 2.65
CA GLU A 466 -25.51 26.96 1.83
C GLU A 466 -25.39 25.87 0.75
N LEU A 467 -24.20 25.72 0.14
CA LEU A 467 -23.96 24.78 -0.95
C LEU A 467 -24.00 23.31 -0.47
N LEU A 468 -23.40 22.98 0.66
CA LEU A 468 -23.32 21.62 1.16
C LEU A 468 -24.72 21.02 1.51
N PRO A 469 -25.62 21.71 2.23
CA PRO A 469 -26.97 21.20 2.47
C PRO A 469 -27.78 21.00 1.18
N GLU A 470 -27.65 21.89 0.21
CA GLU A 470 -28.32 21.75 -1.09
C GLU A 470 -27.73 20.58 -1.90
N ALA A 471 -26.39 20.42 -1.89
CA ALA A 471 -25.72 19.29 -2.52
C ALA A 471 -26.17 17.96 -1.90
N LEU A 472 -26.24 17.87 -0.58
CA LEU A 472 -26.71 16.69 0.13
C LEU A 472 -28.16 16.33 -0.24
N LYS A 473 -29.04 17.33 -0.32
CA LYS A 473 -30.42 17.14 -0.74
C LYS A 473 -30.50 16.60 -2.16
N GLN A 474 -29.82 17.24 -3.11
CA GLN A 474 -29.80 16.82 -4.53
C GLN A 474 -29.16 15.44 -4.69
N TYR A 475 -28.11 15.11 -3.94
CA TYR A 475 -27.46 13.81 -3.93
C TYR A 475 -28.43 12.69 -3.52
N ASN A 476 -29.17 12.88 -2.43
CA ASN A 476 -30.16 11.89 -2.00
C ASN A 476 -31.34 11.79 -2.97
N GLU A 477 -31.86 12.90 -3.50
CA GLU A 477 -32.94 12.91 -4.50
C GLU A 477 -32.53 12.22 -5.81
N ALA A 478 -31.24 12.30 -6.18
CA ALA A 478 -30.74 11.68 -7.40
C ALA A 478 -30.47 10.18 -7.26
N LEU A 479 -29.86 9.76 -6.14
CA LEU A 479 -29.22 8.44 -6.05
C LEU A 479 -29.80 7.52 -4.99
N TRP A 480 -30.45 8.02 -3.92
CA TRP A 480 -30.93 7.17 -2.85
C TRP A 480 -32.17 6.38 -3.25
N ASP A 481 -32.12 5.06 -3.13
CA ASP A 481 -33.26 4.17 -3.24
C ASP A 481 -33.83 3.84 -1.84
N GLU A 482 -34.94 4.48 -1.47
CA GLU A 482 -35.53 4.27 -0.16
C GLU A 482 -36.04 2.84 0.06
N LYS A 483 -36.48 2.17 -0.99
CA LYS A 483 -37.00 0.81 -0.89
C LYS A 483 -35.85 -0.19 -0.69
N GLU A 484 -34.81 -0.07 -1.49
CA GLU A 484 -33.68 -1.01 -1.51
C GLU A 484 -32.59 -0.66 -0.48
N GLY A 485 -32.53 0.60 -0.02
CA GLY A 485 -31.67 1.07 1.06
C GLY A 485 -30.20 1.22 0.69
N TYR A 486 -29.90 1.76 -0.48
CA TYR A 486 -28.56 2.09 -0.93
C TYR A 486 -28.59 3.25 -1.93
N TRP A 487 -27.43 3.85 -2.21
CA TRP A 487 -27.27 4.83 -3.28
C TRP A 487 -26.86 4.14 -4.57
N TYR A 488 -27.53 4.47 -5.68
CA TYR A 488 -27.14 4.00 -7.01
C TYR A 488 -25.70 4.41 -7.35
N ALA A 489 -25.00 3.60 -8.17
CA ALA A 489 -23.65 3.94 -8.60
C ALA A 489 -23.61 5.26 -9.38
N TYR A 490 -24.58 5.48 -10.29
CA TYR A 490 -24.73 6.76 -10.98
C TYR A 490 -26.12 6.88 -11.60
N LYS A 491 -26.47 8.13 -11.94
CA LYS A 491 -27.68 8.49 -12.70
C LYS A 491 -27.29 9.38 -13.85
N VAL A 492 -27.57 8.92 -15.08
CA VAL A 492 -27.30 9.70 -16.30
C VAL A 492 -28.10 11.00 -16.32
N THR A 493 -27.51 12.05 -16.87
CA THR A 493 -28.12 13.34 -17.15
C THR A 493 -28.38 13.50 -18.64
N GLU A 494 -28.99 14.61 -19.06
CA GLU A 494 -29.15 14.93 -20.48
C GLU A 494 -27.80 15.15 -21.21
N LYS A 495 -26.74 15.44 -20.44
CA LYS A 495 -25.39 15.69 -20.96
C LYS A 495 -24.53 14.41 -21.05
N SER A 496 -24.97 13.31 -20.48
CA SER A 496 -24.20 12.08 -20.37
C SER A 496 -24.81 10.94 -21.19
N ASN A 497 -23.96 10.04 -21.67
CA ASN A 497 -24.42 8.84 -22.39
C ASN A 497 -25.03 7.83 -21.40
N ARG A 498 -26.08 7.13 -21.86
CA ARG A 498 -26.68 6.06 -21.08
C ARG A 498 -25.82 4.81 -21.17
N LEU A 499 -25.33 4.35 -20.02
CA LEU A 499 -24.58 3.10 -19.87
C LEU A 499 -25.31 2.18 -18.87
N PRO A 500 -25.12 0.87 -18.97
CA PRO A 500 -25.66 -0.07 -17.97
C PRO A 500 -24.96 0.12 -16.61
N PHE A 501 -25.47 -0.53 -15.57
CA PHE A 501 -24.97 -0.50 -14.19
C PHE A 501 -25.20 0.81 -13.40
N GLY A 502 -25.95 1.78 -13.88
CA GLY A 502 -26.22 2.99 -13.10
C GLY A 502 -26.89 2.70 -11.75
N ASN A 503 -27.78 1.71 -11.70
CA ASN A 503 -28.45 1.27 -10.48
C ASN A 503 -27.72 0.15 -9.73
N ALA A 504 -26.45 -0.13 -10.04
CA ALA A 504 -25.68 -1.14 -9.32
C ALA A 504 -25.51 -0.78 -7.85
N VAL A 505 -25.47 -1.81 -7.00
CA VAL A 505 -25.02 -1.69 -5.61
C VAL A 505 -23.51 -1.56 -5.64
N PHE A 506 -23.04 -0.35 -5.40
CA PHE A 506 -21.62 0.00 -5.46
C PHE A 506 -20.98 -0.19 -4.08
N SER A 507 -19.86 -0.92 -3.99
CA SER A 507 -19.23 -1.22 -2.70
C SER A 507 -18.60 0.01 -2.04
N ASP A 508 -18.11 0.94 -2.83
CA ASP A 508 -17.39 2.13 -2.37
C ASP A 508 -18.25 3.40 -2.32
N GLN A 509 -19.58 3.21 -2.18
CA GLN A 509 -20.54 4.32 -2.19
C GLN A 509 -20.41 5.32 -1.02
N LEU A 510 -19.59 4.99 -0.02
CA LEU A 510 -19.31 5.85 1.15
C LEU A 510 -17.84 6.27 1.22
N PHE A 511 -17.13 6.25 0.09
CA PHE A 511 -15.71 6.55 0.04
C PHE A 511 -15.32 7.92 0.61
N GLY A 512 -16.05 8.99 0.25
CA GLY A 512 -15.77 10.34 0.77
C GLY A 512 -15.94 10.40 2.30
N PHE A 513 -16.98 9.74 2.84
CA PHE A 513 -17.13 9.58 4.30
C PHE A 513 -15.92 8.82 4.90
N TRP A 514 -15.57 7.68 4.31
CA TRP A 514 -14.43 6.87 4.77
C TRP A 514 -13.14 7.71 4.84
N ALA A 515 -12.85 8.48 3.80
CA ALA A 515 -11.67 9.33 3.73
C ALA A 515 -11.67 10.46 4.77
N ALA A 516 -12.85 10.99 5.13
CA ALA A 516 -13.04 12.06 6.10
C ALA A 516 -13.36 11.57 7.54
N SER A 517 -13.46 10.25 7.75
CA SER A 517 -14.01 9.64 8.99
C SER A 517 -13.21 9.88 10.27
N LEU A 518 -12.03 10.47 10.15
CA LEU A 518 -11.24 10.91 11.31
C LEU A 518 -11.88 12.12 12.02
N ASP A 519 -12.63 12.97 11.29
CA ASP A 519 -13.37 14.10 11.90
C ASP A 519 -14.69 13.60 12.53
N PRO A 520 -14.93 13.81 13.84
CA PRO A 520 -16.16 13.40 14.50
C PRO A 520 -17.43 14.06 13.91
N GLU A 521 -17.33 15.25 13.31
CA GLU A 521 -18.47 15.94 12.70
C GLU A 521 -18.82 15.39 11.31
N ALA A 522 -17.95 14.62 10.66
CA ALA A 522 -18.22 13.97 9.37
C ALA A 522 -19.44 13.03 9.45
N TYR A 523 -19.71 12.46 10.61
CA TYR A 523 -20.88 11.59 10.88
C TYR A 523 -22.22 12.31 10.83
N GLY A 524 -22.23 13.64 10.85
CA GLY A 524 -23.44 14.46 10.74
C GLY A 524 -23.88 14.77 9.32
N ILE A 525 -23.08 14.44 8.29
CA ILE A 525 -23.37 14.79 6.90
C ILE A 525 -24.42 13.85 6.30
N LEU A 526 -24.14 12.54 6.23
CA LEU A 526 -25.11 11.55 5.79
C LEU A 526 -25.91 10.99 6.98
N SER A 527 -27.12 10.53 6.72
CA SER A 527 -27.89 9.82 7.74
C SER A 527 -27.21 8.52 8.15
N ASN A 528 -26.95 8.34 9.45
CA ASN A 528 -26.40 7.10 9.99
C ASN A 528 -27.26 5.88 9.64
N GLU A 529 -28.59 6.03 9.61
CA GLU A 529 -29.50 4.97 9.22
C GLU A 529 -29.31 4.58 7.76
N GLN A 530 -29.20 5.56 6.85
CA GLN A 530 -28.92 5.30 5.43
C GLN A 530 -27.57 4.60 5.25
N CYS A 531 -26.52 5.07 5.92
CA CYS A 531 -25.19 4.43 5.86
C CYS A 531 -25.22 2.98 6.33
N VAL A 532 -25.89 2.69 7.45
CA VAL A 532 -26.05 1.32 7.97
C VAL A 532 -26.84 0.44 7.00
N ARG A 533 -27.92 0.95 6.40
CA ARG A 533 -28.70 0.21 5.40
C ARG A 533 -27.85 -0.12 4.17
N ALA A 534 -27.12 0.86 3.66
CA ALA A 534 -26.24 0.71 2.52
C ALA A 534 -25.12 -0.32 2.76
N LEU A 535 -24.43 -0.24 3.90
CA LEU A 535 -23.40 -1.20 4.27
C LEU A 535 -23.93 -2.63 4.39
N LYS A 536 -25.10 -2.81 4.99
CA LYS A 536 -25.78 -4.11 5.06
C LYS A 536 -26.16 -4.64 3.67
N LYS A 537 -26.64 -3.75 2.79
CA LYS A 537 -26.97 -4.11 1.41
C LYS A 537 -25.74 -4.58 0.65
N ILE A 538 -24.63 -3.83 0.70
CA ILE A 538 -23.37 -4.22 0.05
C ILE A 538 -22.89 -5.58 0.58
N TYR A 539 -22.85 -5.74 1.90
CA TYR A 539 -22.37 -6.97 2.54
C TYR A 539 -23.10 -8.22 2.04
N VAL A 540 -24.42 -8.16 1.95
CA VAL A 540 -25.23 -9.31 1.53
C VAL A 540 -25.25 -9.46 0.01
N HIS A 541 -25.33 -8.35 -0.72
CA HIS A 541 -25.63 -8.37 -2.14
C HIS A 541 -24.40 -8.55 -3.02
N ASN A 542 -23.28 -7.87 -2.70
CA ASN A 542 -22.07 -7.94 -3.51
C ASN A 542 -21.19 -9.16 -3.18
N ARG A 543 -21.55 -9.91 -2.14
CA ARG A 543 -20.78 -11.06 -1.65
C ARG A 543 -20.72 -12.20 -2.66
N VAL A 544 -19.50 -12.69 -2.93
CA VAL A 544 -19.22 -13.82 -3.82
C VAL A 544 -18.33 -14.82 -3.09
N TYR A 545 -18.64 -16.12 -3.24
CA TYR A 545 -17.84 -17.19 -2.66
C TYR A 545 -16.75 -17.67 -3.63
N VAL A 546 -15.55 -17.86 -3.11
CA VAL A 546 -14.39 -18.39 -3.86
C VAL A 546 -14.09 -19.81 -3.39
N PRO A 547 -14.62 -20.85 -4.07
CA PRO A 547 -14.62 -22.21 -3.55
C PRO A 547 -13.22 -22.82 -3.39
N ASN A 548 -12.29 -22.51 -4.29
CA ASN A 548 -10.93 -23.08 -4.24
C ASN A 548 -10.05 -22.46 -3.14
N GLY A 549 -10.43 -21.28 -2.63
CA GLY A 549 -9.75 -20.59 -1.53
C GLY A 549 -10.53 -20.66 -0.22
N ASP A 550 -11.79 -21.16 -0.27
CA ASP A 550 -12.70 -21.22 0.87
C ASP A 550 -12.82 -19.87 1.63
N TYR A 551 -13.07 -18.78 0.88
CA TYR A 551 -13.30 -17.43 1.41
C TYR A 551 -14.35 -16.69 0.59
N TYR A 552 -14.77 -15.53 1.08
CA TYR A 552 -15.65 -14.61 0.37
C TYR A 552 -14.89 -13.36 -0.08
N CYS A 553 -15.37 -12.74 -1.15
CA CYS A 553 -15.01 -11.39 -1.57
C CYS A 553 -16.25 -10.59 -1.95
N TRP A 554 -16.11 -9.29 -2.15
CA TRP A 554 -17.22 -8.39 -2.48
C TRP A 554 -16.92 -7.68 -3.78
N LEU A 555 -17.81 -7.86 -4.77
CA LEU A 555 -17.72 -7.16 -6.05
C LEU A 555 -17.80 -5.64 -5.84
N ASN A 556 -17.03 -4.88 -6.61
CA ASN A 556 -17.13 -3.42 -6.60
C ASN A 556 -18.53 -2.95 -6.98
N GLY A 557 -19.22 -3.66 -7.90
CA GLY A 557 -20.59 -3.38 -8.28
C GLY A 557 -21.38 -4.63 -8.65
N ALA A 558 -22.64 -4.69 -8.23
CA ALA A 558 -23.55 -5.76 -8.60
C ALA A 558 -24.93 -5.18 -8.94
N LEU A 559 -25.59 -5.69 -9.99
CA LEU A 559 -26.95 -5.27 -10.32
C LEU A 559 -27.94 -5.68 -9.21
N PRO A 560 -29.04 -4.91 -9.00
CA PRO A 560 -30.04 -5.25 -7.99
C PRO A 560 -30.62 -6.64 -8.15
N GLU A 561 -30.84 -7.08 -9.39
CA GLU A 561 -31.15 -8.46 -9.74
C GLU A 561 -29.84 -9.18 -10.04
N LYS A 562 -29.25 -9.80 -9.02
CA LYS A 562 -27.89 -10.39 -9.09
C LYS A 562 -27.76 -11.41 -10.24
N GLU A 563 -28.85 -12.11 -10.58
CA GLU A 563 -28.92 -13.06 -11.68
C GLU A 563 -28.76 -12.37 -13.06
N LYS A 564 -29.02 -11.06 -13.13
CA LYS A 564 -28.86 -10.24 -14.34
C LYS A 564 -27.52 -9.52 -14.38
N THR A 565 -26.67 -9.69 -13.37
CA THR A 565 -25.29 -9.20 -13.45
C THR A 565 -24.63 -9.99 -14.59
N PRO A 566 -24.24 -9.36 -15.70
CA PRO A 566 -23.82 -10.09 -16.89
C PRO A 566 -22.64 -11.00 -16.59
N SER A 567 -22.68 -12.21 -17.14
CA SER A 567 -21.44 -12.91 -17.48
C SER A 567 -20.78 -12.07 -18.57
N ILE A 568 -19.53 -11.72 -18.37
CA ILE A 568 -18.79 -10.88 -19.32
C ILE A 568 -18.55 -11.71 -20.57
N GLU A 569 -19.40 -11.57 -21.57
CA GLU A 569 -19.03 -11.89 -22.93
C GLU A 569 -18.27 -10.68 -23.48
N MET A 570 -16.99 -10.82 -23.69
CA MET A 570 -16.07 -9.73 -24.12
C MET A 570 -16.41 -9.08 -25.47
N ASN A 571 -17.45 -9.55 -26.16
CA ASN A 571 -17.70 -9.22 -27.57
C ASN A 571 -18.73 -8.15 -27.87
N ASP A 572 -19.45 -7.59 -26.89
CA ASP A 572 -20.55 -6.67 -27.21
C ASP A 572 -20.36 -5.20 -26.76
N GLY A 573 -19.13 -4.77 -26.58
CA GLY A 573 -18.79 -3.34 -26.27
C GLY A 573 -19.21 -2.88 -24.87
N ILE A 574 -19.97 -3.66 -24.13
CA ILE A 574 -20.37 -3.37 -22.74
C ILE A 574 -19.16 -3.46 -21.83
N TYR A 575 -18.22 -4.35 -22.13
CA TYR A 575 -16.98 -4.55 -21.38
C TYR A 575 -16.06 -3.32 -21.42
N GLU A 576 -15.91 -2.67 -22.58
CA GLU A 576 -15.06 -1.47 -22.73
C GLU A 576 -15.56 -0.28 -21.91
N HIS A 577 -16.85 -0.25 -21.54
CA HIS A 577 -17.47 0.95 -20.98
C HIS A 577 -17.99 0.80 -19.53
N CYS A 578 -18.19 -0.42 -19.02
CA CYS A 578 -18.86 -0.57 -17.73
C CYS A 578 -18.43 -1.77 -16.88
N GLY A 579 -17.74 -2.77 -17.43
CA GLY A 579 -17.84 -4.09 -16.86
C GLY A 579 -16.69 -4.48 -15.96
N TYR A 580 -15.48 -4.27 -16.39
CA TYR A 580 -14.34 -4.93 -15.75
C TYR A 580 -14.18 -4.54 -14.28
N HIS A 581 -14.07 -3.25 -13.97
CA HIS A 581 -13.88 -2.80 -12.60
C HIS A 581 -15.13 -2.94 -11.71
N ALA A 582 -16.33 -2.98 -12.29
CA ALA A 582 -17.54 -3.28 -11.53
C ALA A 582 -17.51 -4.72 -10.96
N LEU A 583 -17.02 -5.66 -11.78
CA LEU A 583 -17.00 -7.09 -11.44
C LEU A 583 -15.69 -7.56 -10.78
N CYS A 584 -14.81 -6.63 -10.41
CA CYS A 584 -13.64 -6.87 -9.58
C CYS A 584 -13.96 -6.77 -8.09
N CYS A 585 -13.10 -7.33 -7.27
CA CYS A 585 -13.08 -7.15 -5.82
C CYS A 585 -11.79 -6.40 -5.50
N TRP A 586 -11.88 -5.16 -5.08
CA TRP A 586 -10.72 -4.38 -4.73
C TRP A 586 -10.48 -4.39 -3.24
N ILE A 587 -9.27 -4.69 -2.83
CA ILE A 587 -8.86 -4.72 -1.42
C ILE A 587 -9.20 -3.42 -0.72
N CYS A 588 -8.95 -2.29 -1.38
CA CYS A 588 -9.22 -0.98 -0.79
C CYS A 588 -10.72 -0.74 -0.55
N ALA A 589 -11.59 -1.12 -1.48
CA ALA A 589 -13.04 -1.02 -1.31
C ALA A 589 -13.53 -1.98 -0.21
N GLU A 590 -13.04 -3.22 -0.19
CA GLU A 590 -13.40 -4.22 0.82
C GLU A 590 -12.93 -3.81 2.22
N THR A 591 -11.68 -3.38 2.39
CA THR A 591 -11.16 -2.95 3.69
C THR A 591 -11.76 -1.63 4.14
N GLY A 592 -12.01 -0.69 3.23
CA GLY A 592 -12.73 0.55 3.51
C GLY A 592 -14.16 0.26 4.00
N MET A 593 -14.87 -0.65 3.33
CA MET A 593 -16.19 -1.13 3.76
C MET A 593 -16.15 -1.77 5.16
N ALA A 594 -15.16 -2.64 5.43
CA ALA A 594 -14.98 -3.25 6.74
C ALA A 594 -14.77 -2.20 7.83
N SER A 595 -13.93 -1.21 7.56
CA SER A 595 -13.67 -0.09 8.46
C SER A 595 -14.93 0.71 8.77
N LEU A 596 -15.73 1.02 7.76
CA LEU A 596 -17.00 1.70 7.93
C LEU A 596 -17.98 0.88 8.76
N MET A 597 -18.01 -0.44 8.59
CA MET A 597 -18.86 -1.32 9.41
C MET A 597 -18.50 -1.24 10.90
N TYR A 598 -17.23 -1.19 11.27
CA TYR A 598 -16.83 -0.95 12.66
C TYR A 598 -17.35 0.41 13.16
N ARG A 599 -17.15 1.46 12.37
CA ARG A 599 -17.54 2.84 12.72
C ARG A 599 -19.06 3.03 12.88
N PHE A 600 -19.84 2.29 12.10
CA PHE A 600 -21.32 2.31 12.17
C PHE A 600 -21.92 1.22 13.08
N GLY A 601 -21.15 0.62 13.97
CA GLY A 601 -21.64 -0.33 14.96
C GLY A 601 -22.02 -1.71 14.41
N LEU A 602 -21.39 -2.12 13.31
CA LEU A 602 -21.52 -3.46 12.70
C LEU A 602 -20.21 -4.26 12.82
N PRO A 603 -19.58 -4.38 14.01
CA PRO A 603 -18.22 -4.87 14.15
C PRO A 603 -18.05 -6.34 13.75
N GLN A 604 -19.05 -7.20 13.94
CA GLN A 604 -18.96 -8.61 13.52
C GLN A 604 -18.93 -8.73 11.99
N THR A 605 -19.68 -7.89 11.29
CA THR A 605 -19.71 -7.86 9.84
C THR A 605 -18.40 -7.30 9.29
N GLY A 606 -17.87 -6.24 9.92
CA GLY A 606 -16.56 -5.69 9.57
C GLY A 606 -15.43 -6.69 9.76
N GLU A 607 -15.45 -7.43 10.88
CA GLU A 607 -14.48 -8.51 11.16
C GLU A 607 -14.57 -9.64 10.11
N ASP A 608 -15.79 -10.05 9.71
CA ASP A 608 -15.98 -11.07 8.68
C ASP A 608 -15.42 -10.63 7.33
N VAL A 609 -15.69 -9.39 6.90
CA VAL A 609 -15.12 -8.85 5.66
C VAL A 609 -13.60 -8.83 5.72
N PHE A 610 -13.03 -8.24 6.76
CA PHE A 610 -11.58 -8.10 6.88
C PHE A 610 -10.87 -9.45 6.98
N TYR A 611 -11.43 -10.42 7.70
CA TYR A 611 -10.92 -11.78 7.79
C TYR A 611 -10.90 -12.46 6.41
N ASN A 612 -11.96 -12.35 5.63
CA ASN A 612 -12.04 -12.97 4.31
C ASN A 612 -11.05 -12.32 3.32
N VAL A 613 -10.87 -10.99 3.39
CA VAL A 613 -9.83 -10.28 2.62
C VAL A 613 -8.44 -10.80 2.99
N ALA A 614 -8.14 -10.86 4.29
CA ALA A 614 -6.86 -11.36 4.79
C ALA A 614 -6.60 -12.81 4.37
N LYS A 615 -7.63 -13.68 4.46
CA LYS A 615 -7.57 -15.08 4.02
C LYS A 615 -7.32 -15.18 2.51
N GLY A 616 -8.01 -14.37 1.71
CA GLY A 616 -7.83 -14.33 0.25
C GLY A 616 -6.42 -13.96 -0.14
N ILE A 617 -5.84 -12.97 0.51
CA ILE A 617 -4.45 -12.55 0.29
C ILE A 617 -3.46 -13.61 0.79
N GLY A 618 -3.69 -14.18 1.97
CA GLY A 618 -2.85 -15.24 2.53
C GLY A 618 -2.78 -16.48 1.64
N ASN A 619 -3.88 -16.83 1.01
CA ASN A 619 -3.93 -17.98 0.07
C ASN A 619 -3.18 -17.71 -1.23
N ASN A 620 -2.93 -16.46 -1.59
CA ASN A 620 -2.20 -16.06 -2.80
C ASN A 620 -0.75 -15.65 -2.53
N HIS A 621 -0.19 -16.12 -1.44
CA HIS A 621 1.25 -16.12 -1.20
C HIS A 621 1.92 -14.75 -1.25
N LEU A 622 1.44 -13.79 -0.44
CA LEU A 622 2.03 -12.45 -0.32
C LEU A 622 1.87 -11.52 -1.50
N ALA A 623 1.17 -11.93 -2.46
CA ALA A 623 0.80 -11.00 -3.49
C ALA A 623 -0.17 -9.99 -2.90
N ALA A 624 0.39 -9.06 -2.20
CA ALA A 624 -0.21 -7.90 -1.63
C ALA A 624 -0.44 -6.89 -2.74
N GLY A 625 -1.43 -7.09 -3.54
CA GLY A 625 -1.73 -6.20 -4.63
C GLY A 625 -3.20 -5.85 -4.72
N GLU A 626 -3.51 -4.99 -5.64
CA GLU A 626 -4.88 -4.80 -6.05
C GLU A 626 -5.34 -6.11 -6.70
N TYR A 627 -6.28 -6.75 -6.04
CA TYR A 627 -6.96 -7.88 -6.60
C TYR A 627 -8.01 -7.38 -7.56
N ASN A 628 -7.64 -7.28 -8.81
CA ASN A 628 -8.61 -7.51 -9.85
C ASN A 628 -8.90 -9.01 -9.83
N ARG A 629 -9.67 -9.46 -8.85
CA ARG A 629 -10.32 -10.77 -8.91
C ARG A 629 -11.37 -10.64 -9.99
N GLY A 630 -10.88 -10.49 -11.23
CA GLY A 630 -11.70 -10.43 -12.41
C GLY A 630 -12.40 -11.77 -12.55
N VAL A 631 -13.67 -11.69 -12.81
CA VAL A 631 -14.41 -12.81 -13.35
C VAL A 631 -13.68 -13.17 -14.65
N ASP A 632 -13.12 -14.38 -14.75
CA ASP A 632 -12.69 -14.93 -16.04
C ASP A 632 -13.85 -14.77 -17.01
N GLU A 633 -13.54 -14.40 -18.24
CA GLU A 633 -14.49 -14.17 -19.34
C GLU A 633 -15.53 -15.29 -19.53
N ASN A 634 -15.32 -16.46 -18.93
CA ASN A 634 -16.19 -17.62 -18.97
C ASN A 634 -16.91 -17.91 -17.64
N MET A 635 -16.81 -17.04 -16.63
CA MET A 635 -17.35 -17.32 -15.30
C MET A 635 -18.59 -16.49 -14.96
N LYS A 636 -19.56 -17.17 -14.38
CA LYS A 636 -20.68 -16.49 -13.75
C LYS A 636 -20.24 -15.79 -12.46
N PRO A 637 -20.81 -14.63 -12.11
CA PRO A 637 -20.44 -13.87 -10.90
C PRO A 637 -20.51 -14.67 -9.60
N GLU A 638 -21.32 -15.71 -9.55
CA GLU A 638 -21.46 -16.62 -8.42
C GLU A 638 -20.37 -17.69 -8.32
N THR A 639 -19.49 -17.80 -9.31
CA THR A 639 -18.45 -18.83 -9.39
C THR A 639 -17.09 -18.25 -9.76
N LEU A 640 -16.57 -17.35 -8.94
CA LEU A 640 -15.16 -16.99 -9.05
C LEU A 640 -14.31 -18.22 -8.71
N ARG A 641 -13.69 -18.81 -9.73
CA ARG A 641 -12.75 -19.90 -9.52
C ARG A 641 -11.36 -19.30 -9.33
N TYR A 642 -10.81 -19.49 -8.16
CA TYR A 642 -9.40 -19.37 -7.93
C TYR A 642 -8.71 -20.66 -8.42
N GLU A 643 -7.86 -20.57 -9.44
CA GLU A 643 -6.96 -21.65 -9.82
C GLU A 643 -5.56 -21.31 -9.29
N PRO A 644 -5.03 -22.03 -8.28
CA PRO A 644 -3.66 -21.81 -7.82
C PRO A 644 -2.70 -21.94 -9.00
N GLY A 645 -1.91 -20.89 -9.24
CA GLY A 645 -0.95 -20.84 -10.33
C GLY A 645 -1.45 -20.26 -11.66
N LYS A 646 -2.76 -19.95 -11.80
CA LYS A 646 -3.30 -19.22 -12.96
C LYS A 646 -3.89 -17.85 -12.59
N ASP A 647 -4.44 -17.73 -11.39
CA ASP A 647 -4.96 -16.48 -10.88
C ASP A 647 -3.86 -15.75 -10.10
N THR A 648 -2.96 -15.14 -10.82
CA THR A 648 -2.01 -14.23 -10.21
C THR A 648 -2.70 -12.89 -9.92
N PRO A 649 -2.44 -12.27 -8.76
CA PRO A 649 -2.82 -10.88 -8.58
C PRO A 649 -2.19 -10.07 -9.70
N ARG A 650 -2.99 -9.27 -10.40
CA ARG A 650 -2.49 -8.45 -11.50
C ARG A 650 -1.43 -7.46 -11.06
N PHE A 651 -1.48 -7.01 -9.80
CA PHE A 651 -0.60 -5.98 -9.25
C PHE A 651 -0.14 -6.37 -7.84
N PRO A 652 0.78 -7.31 -7.67
CA PRO A 652 1.14 -7.86 -6.36
C PRO A 652 1.77 -6.86 -5.38
N ALA A 653 2.26 -5.73 -5.83
CA ALA A 653 2.82 -4.68 -4.98
C ALA A 653 2.07 -3.35 -5.11
N TYR A 654 0.81 -3.40 -5.49
CA TYR A 654 0.02 -2.21 -5.73
C TYR A 654 -0.19 -1.39 -4.43
N PRO A 655 0.06 -0.07 -4.45
CA PRO A 655 0.08 0.72 -3.22
C PRO A 655 -1.22 0.73 -2.42
N ARG A 656 -2.40 0.62 -3.05
CA ARG A 656 -3.72 0.62 -2.38
C ARG A 656 -3.86 -0.44 -1.29
N TYR A 657 -3.08 -1.50 -1.33
CA TYR A 657 -3.05 -2.53 -0.29
C TYR A 657 -2.76 -1.99 1.12
N LYS A 658 -2.01 -0.89 1.23
CA LYS A 658 -1.68 -0.23 2.51
C LYS A 658 -2.91 0.36 3.22
N CYS A 659 -4.06 0.47 2.53
CA CYS A 659 -5.34 0.88 3.12
C CYS A 659 -5.75 0.01 4.32
N ALA A 660 -5.30 -1.24 4.38
CA ALA A 660 -5.52 -2.14 5.51
C ALA A 660 -5.08 -1.53 6.85
N TRP A 661 -4.11 -0.59 6.85
CA TRP A 661 -3.66 0.10 8.06
C TRP A 661 -4.66 1.10 8.64
N GLU A 662 -5.76 1.38 7.96
CA GLU A 662 -6.91 2.10 8.55
C GLU A 662 -7.70 1.20 9.52
N HIS A 663 -7.62 -0.13 9.37
CA HIS A 663 -8.36 -1.08 10.21
C HIS A 663 -8.11 -0.94 11.72
N PRO A 664 -6.87 -0.80 12.24
CA PRO A 664 -6.63 -0.50 13.65
C PRO A 664 -7.36 0.74 14.14
N ILE A 665 -7.41 1.78 13.29
CA ILE A 665 -8.03 3.08 13.59
C ILE A 665 -9.57 2.92 13.63
N ALA A 666 -10.12 2.15 12.68
CA ALA A 666 -11.54 1.85 12.63
C ALA A 666 -12.02 1.01 13.82
N ILE A 667 -11.25 -0.01 14.22
CA ILE A 667 -11.56 -0.83 15.41
C ILE A 667 -11.63 0.02 16.67
N LEU A 668 -10.70 0.97 16.82
CA LEU A 668 -10.69 1.93 17.92
C LEU A 668 -11.80 2.99 17.79
N ASN A 669 -12.45 3.05 16.63
CA ASN A 669 -13.27 4.19 16.22
C ASN A 669 -12.60 5.51 16.59
N LEU A 670 -11.29 5.59 16.25
CA LEU A 670 -10.46 6.73 16.54
C LEU A 670 -10.88 7.90 15.68
N GLN A 671 -11.13 9.04 16.34
CA GLN A 671 -11.48 10.31 15.73
C GLN A 671 -10.66 11.42 16.38
N ALA A 672 -10.52 12.54 15.70
CA ALA A 672 -9.79 13.69 16.23
C ALA A 672 -10.35 15.01 15.72
N ASP A 673 -10.25 16.03 16.57
CA ASP A 673 -10.23 17.42 16.18
C ASP A 673 -8.86 18.04 16.54
N LEU A 674 -8.70 19.35 16.45
CA LEU A 674 -7.41 20.01 16.76
C LEU A 674 -7.13 20.08 18.27
N ASP A 675 -8.12 19.82 19.11
CA ASP A 675 -8.02 19.94 20.57
C ASP A 675 -8.02 18.57 21.26
N ASN A 676 -8.65 17.56 20.64
CA ASN A 676 -8.90 16.28 21.29
C ASN A 676 -8.72 15.10 20.33
N ILE A 677 -8.41 13.92 20.93
CA ILE A 677 -8.46 12.61 20.31
C ILE A 677 -9.53 11.79 21.03
N TYR A 678 -10.42 11.20 20.27
CA TYR A 678 -11.57 10.43 20.76
C TYR A 678 -11.39 8.96 20.46
N LEU A 679 -11.72 8.10 21.41
CA LEU A 679 -11.66 6.64 21.27
C LEU A 679 -13.00 6.02 21.66
N ASN A 680 -13.50 5.12 20.86
CA ASN A 680 -14.71 4.34 21.17
C ASN A 680 -14.62 2.94 20.53
N PRO A 681 -13.74 2.09 21.04
CA PRO A 681 -13.41 0.82 20.41
C PRO A 681 -14.60 -0.15 20.36
N ALA A 682 -14.60 -0.98 19.33
CA ALA A 682 -15.57 -2.05 19.17
C ALA A 682 -15.54 -3.02 20.36
N LYS A 683 -16.73 -3.48 20.79
CA LYS A 683 -16.87 -4.34 21.98
C LYS A 683 -16.43 -5.80 21.78
N ASN A 684 -16.35 -6.27 20.54
CA ASN A 684 -16.04 -7.66 20.20
C ASN A 684 -14.56 -7.96 20.02
N VAL A 685 -13.69 -6.97 20.16
CA VAL A 685 -12.25 -7.10 19.90
C VAL A 685 -11.42 -7.25 21.17
N ASN A 686 -10.26 -7.89 21.01
CA ASN A 686 -9.22 -7.96 22.03
C ASN A 686 -7.91 -7.60 21.34
N ILE A 687 -7.44 -6.38 21.52
CA ILE A 687 -6.27 -5.83 20.83
C ILE A 687 -5.42 -4.98 21.77
N ALA A 688 -4.14 -4.88 21.44
CA ALA A 688 -3.22 -3.94 22.05
C ALA A 688 -2.41 -3.24 20.93
N LEU A 689 -2.41 -1.93 20.98
CA LEU A 689 -1.66 -1.07 20.08
C LEU A 689 -0.76 -0.16 20.89
N SER A 690 0.51 -0.10 20.56
CA SER A 690 1.46 0.77 21.25
C SER A 690 2.05 1.82 20.31
N GLU A 691 2.42 2.95 20.90
CA GLU A 691 3.05 4.07 20.20
C GLU A 691 2.29 4.56 18.96
N ILE A 692 0.97 4.77 19.09
CA ILE A 692 0.24 5.53 18.07
C ILE A 692 0.66 6.99 18.22
N ARG A 693 1.15 7.60 17.15
CA ARG A 693 1.60 8.99 17.14
C ARG A 693 0.66 9.86 16.32
N MET A 694 0.07 10.86 16.97
CA MET A 694 -0.75 11.88 16.34
C MET A 694 -0.19 13.27 16.68
N GLY A 695 0.60 13.82 15.78
CA GLY A 695 1.40 15.02 16.05
C GLY A 695 2.42 14.77 17.16
N SER A 696 2.40 15.61 18.20
CA SER A 696 3.25 15.46 19.38
C SER A 696 2.76 14.40 20.39
N ASP A 697 1.53 13.95 20.24
CA ASP A 697 0.91 13.01 21.19
C ASP A 697 1.28 11.57 20.85
N VAL A 698 1.62 10.79 21.88
CA VAL A 698 1.94 9.37 21.76
C VAL A 698 1.07 8.63 22.75
N PHE A 699 0.31 7.66 22.28
CA PHE A 699 -0.54 6.87 23.16
C PHE A 699 -0.52 5.38 22.81
N SER A 700 -0.78 4.58 23.85
CA SER A 700 -0.96 3.14 23.73
C SER A 700 -2.36 2.78 24.18
N VAL A 701 -2.99 1.85 23.48
CA VAL A 701 -4.38 1.44 23.75
C VAL A 701 -4.45 -0.07 23.91
N THR A 702 -5.05 -0.52 25.01
CA THR A 702 -5.43 -1.92 25.21
C THR A 702 -6.95 -2.01 25.29
N VAL A 703 -7.53 -2.96 24.55
CA VAL A 703 -8.97 -3.20 24.55
C VAL A 703 -9.24 -4.65 24.88
N GLU A 704 -9.98 -4.88 25.97
CA GLU A 704 -10.50 -6.20 26.34
C GLU A 704 -11.89 -6.41 25.71
N LYS A 705 -12.15 -7.63 25.27
CA LYS A 705 -13.47 -7.98 24.71
C LYS A 705 -14.59 -7.77 25.73
N ASN A 706 -15.66 -7.13 25.30
CA ASN A 706 -16.82 -6.77 26.12
C ASN A 706 -16.48 -5.81 27.28
N TRP A 707 -15.54 -4.91 27.05
CA TRP A 707 -15.18 -3.87 28.00
C TRP A 707 -16.39 -3.02 28.42
N ASP A 708 -16.37 -2.51 29.64
CA ASP A 708 -17.41 -1.62 30.20
C ASP A 708 -16.82 -0.36 30.86
N THR A 709 -15.53 -0.36 31.14
CA THR A 709 -14.81 0.73 31.80
C THR A 709 -13.63 1.18 30.96
N CYS A 710 -13.38 2.49 30.91
CA CYS A 710 -12.19 3.08 30.30
C CYS A 710 -11.30 3.71 31.38
N LEU A 711 -10.01 3.39 31.33
CA LEU A 711 -8.97 4.00 32.17
C LEU A 711 -8.04 4.84 31.30
N VAL A 712 -7.72 6.05 31.73
CA VAL A 712 -6.66 6.89 31.15
C VAL A 712 -5.61 7.10 32.22
N GLY A 713 -4.39 6.62 31.97
CA GLY A 713 -3.31 6.64 32.96
C GLY A 713 -3.66 5.87 34.24
N GLY A 714 -4.45 4.80 34.14
CA GLY A 714 -4.92 3.99 35.26
C GLY A 714 -6.10 4.58 36.05
N ILE A 715 -6.67 5.69 35.63
CA ILE A 715 -7.80 6.37 36.29
C ILE A 715 -9.04 6.28 35.38
N GLU A 716 -10.19 5.91 35.97
CA GLU A 716 -11.46 5.86 35.23
C GLU A 716 -11.80 7.25 34.67
N ALA A 717 -11.98 7.32 33.35
CA ALA A 717 -12.20 8.55 32.63
C ALA A 717 -13.01 8.33 31.34
N LYS A 718 -13.49 9.42 30.76
CA LYS A 718 -14.00 9.39 29.39
C LYS A 718 -12.85 9.10 28.43
N PRO A 719 -13.09 8.35 27.33
CA PRO A 719 -12.05 8.01 26.36
C PRO A 719 -11.75 9.19 25.41
N VAL A 720 -11.33 10.30 25.98
CA VAL A 720 -10.99 11.54 25.28
C VAL A 720 -9.64 12.00 25.81
N LEU A 721 -8.65 12.12 24.92
CA LEU A 721 -7.34 12.65 25.21
C LEU A 721 -7.24 14.06 24.68
N LYS A 722 -6.77 14.99 25.49
CA LYS A 722 -6.43 16.33 25.02
C LYS A 722 -5.13 16.30 24.25
N ARG A 723 -5.06 17.06 23.16
CA ARG A 723 -3.85 17.18 22.38
C ARG A 723 -2.77 18.00 23.08
N ASN A 724 -1.52 17.72 22.72
CA ASN A 724 -0.31 18.37 23.23
C ASN A 724 -0.05 18.12 24.72
N GLU A 725 -0.60 17.04 25.26
CA GLU A 725 -0.35 16.60 26.65
C GLU A 725 0.69 15.46 26.76
N GLY A 726 1.23 15.00 25.61
CA GLY A 726 2.37 14.09 25.54
C GLY A 726 1.99 12.61 25.51
N LYS A 727 2.42 11.81 26.51
CA LYS A 727 2.23 10.36 26.48
C LYS A 727 1.02 9.94 27.29
N HIS A 728 0.20 9.06 26.71
CA HIS A 728 -1.00 8.50 27.35
C HIS A 728 -1.04 6.98 27.24
N THR A 729 -1.60 6.33 28.27
CA THR A 729 -2.01 4.93 28.23
C THR A 729 -3.51 4.87 28.42
N VAL A 730 -4.19 4.18 27.52
CA VAL A 730 -5.64 4.02 27.54
C VAL A 730 -5.99 2.54 27.59
N GLU A 731 -6.82 2.17 28.55
CA GLU A 731 -7.21 0.78 28.76
C GLU A 731 -8.73 0.69 28.77
N PHE A 732 -9.28 -0.16 27.92
CA PHE A 732 -10.69 -0.52 27.92
C PHE A 732 -10.78 -1.92 28.52
N ILE A 733 -11.25 -1.99 29.77
CA ILE A 733 -11.24 -3.22 30.57
C ILE A 733 -12.67 -3.65 30.90
N LYS A 734 -12.84 -4.93 31.21
CA LYS A 734 -14.06 -5.47 31.78
C LYS A 734 -13.93 -5.49 33.29
N THR A 735 -14.80 -4.75 33.98
CA THR A 735 -14.88 -4.82 35.44
C THR A 735 -15.43 -6.18 35.86
N LYS A 736 -14.82 -6.78 36.92
CA LYS A 736 -15.20 -8.10 37.43
C LYS A 736 -16.54 -8.06 38.19
#